data_a5cf0301767344238c0fc7036a23c259
#
_entry.id   a5cf0301767344238c0fc7036a23c259
#
_cell.length_a   1.000
_cell.length_b   1.000
_cell.length_c   1.000
_cell.angle_alpha   90.00
_cell.angle_beta   90.00
_cell.angle_gamma   90.00
#
_symmetry.space_group_name_H-M   'P 1'
#
loop_
_entity.id
_entity.type
_entity.pdbx_description
1 polymer ?
#
loop_
_entity_poly.entity_id
_entity_poly.type
_entity_poly.pdbx_seq_one_letter_code
_entity_poly.pdbx_strand_id
1 'polypeptide(L)'
;MEHQNSEFRKDIAGLRAIAVVMVIAFHLGSLVPLSEQLQASALFVWLNQSFTAGFLGVDVFFVISGYLMTSIIFRRVIEADWPVSAVWSFWKARALRIVPALLFAILFFSVIAVQLFDPQRFASFARELRYALLFTSNLRYASEDGYFEESSLDKVLLHTWSLSVEWQFYLIYPVILAAVGRMFGRKAAVRSTLLMTAAFTLAAAVLPADKGSYYMFHFRAWELLFGAIVYLYPCSLTSPALRKAVLYIGLTAIIVSPFICAQTAVWSMRTPVMAVVGAAMVIWVNSSSLLLDNPVSQFLGKISYSLYIYHWPIMVIMAMMLILNPWAALAATLIMAALSYYFVERRRNFGWKLAVLFVCTYFSAQHAYKSEGWIWRADPDKFNVLSGTLYVRQSGFGVNDPITGNRLEPQNYDELLHRKVILFGDSHADHFTLEFRKHFGDQAGFVISHGGLVLHSLCISEAMEDIDPDMVEKRFNHLKEFIKRISELPAGTVVVINNRWTDADRVYNEVSENRPDMCLLGNLPCFQARNSVTFEQALYESLKAVVSSRPDIHFFVPLSMYVVPLVRTWRDFDCISSPLTSLYQHFANTVLAPEYLIKHGYVTPDLSRAHAIDDVFIRLEQELPNFHSVDIRAPLCLNDDRCRVMDDDGTPMFYDDDHLSAHGASIAARPLLEAIDSVMAASSQTSASGSQNHKPESASAPQNHNSEAASGSQNHKPESASGPQNHKPESASGSQNHKPESASGPQKQ
;
A
#
# COMPACT_ATOMS: atom_id res chain seq x y z
N MET A 1 28.76 22.23 -44.02
CA MET A 1 28.43 21.79 -42.64
C MET A 1 29.05 20.44 -42.44
N GLU A 2 30.13 20.41 -41.68
CA GLU A 2 30.99 19.24 -41.48
C GLU A 2 30.22 18.06 -40.90
N HIS A 3 30.42 16.90 -41.49
CA HIS A 3 30.03 15.62 -40.91
C HIS A 3 30.74 15.47 -39.57
N GLN A 4 30.10 15.92 -38.45
CA GLN A 4 30.50 15.44 -37.14
C GLN A 4 30.18 13.93 -37.10
N ASN A 5 31.23 13.12 -37.31
CA ASN A 5 31.26 11.72 -36.90
C ASN A 5 30.60 11.69 -35.51
N SER A 6 29.65 10.77 -35.30
CA SER A 6 28.99 10.60 -34.02
C SER A 6 30.00 10.07 -32.98
N GLU A 7 30.84 10.98 -32.47
CA GLU A 7 31.68 10.67 -31.32
C GLU A 7 30.81 10.15 -30.22
N PHE A 8 31.20 9.01 -29.64
CA PHE A 8 30.51 8.42 -28.52
C PHE A 8 30.55 9.38 -27.33
N ARG A 9 29.40 9.88 -26.88
CA ARG A 9 29.23 10.82 -25.78
C ARG A 9 29.54 10.15 -24.44
N LYS A 10 30.80 10.20 -24.02
CA LYS A 10 31.28 9.60 -22.76
C LYS A 10 30.66 10.24 -21.54
N ASP A 11 30.38 11.54 -21.58
CA ASP A 11 29.68 12.28 -20.55
C ASP A 11 28.26 11.73 -20.29
N ILE A 12 27.51 11.42 -21.35
CA ILE A 12 26.19 10.79 -21.24
C ILE A 12 26.28 9.37 -20.66
N ALA A 13 27.27 8.59 -21.06
CA ALA A 13 27.49 7.27 -20.49
C ALA A 13 27.83 7.35 -18.99
N GLY A 14 28.72 8.26 -18.60
CA GLY A 14 29.02 8.50 -17.18
C GLY A 14 27.81 9.02 -16.38
N LEU A 15 27.00 9.90 -16.96
CA LEU A 15 25.78 10.40 -16.33
C LEU A 15 24.74 9.29 -16.10
N ARG A 16 24.59 8.37 -17.07
CA ARG A 16 23.77 7.17 -16.92
C ARG A 16 24.26 6.25 -15.80
N ALA A 17 25.58 6.17 -15.60
CA ALA A 17 26.14 5.41 -14.48
C ALA A 17 25.77 6.03 -13.14
N ILE A 18 25.90 7.35 -13.00
CA ILE A 18 25.49 8.07 -11.78
C ILE A 18 23.99 7.83 -11.51
N ALA A 19 23.15 8.03 -12.50
CA ALA A 19 21.70 7.88 -12.39
C ALA A 19 21.28 6.48 -11.92
N VAL A 20 21.85 5.40 -12.52
CA VAL A 20 21.50 4.04 -12.12
C VAL A 20 22.02 3.70 -10.73
N VAL A 21 23.20 4.20 -10.34
CA VAL A 21 23.74 3.99 -8.99
C VAL A 21 22.86 4.67 -7.96
N MET A 22 22.37 5.89 -8.22
CA MET A 22 21.44 6.59 -7.33
C MET A 22 20.17 5.74 -7.08
N VAL A 23 19.55 5.23 -8.15
CA VAL A 23 18.33 4.41 -8.05
C VAL A 23 18.59 3.11 -7.28
N ILE A 24 19.69 2.39 -7.59
CA ILE A 24 20.02 1.13 -6.93
C ILE A 24 20.33 1.37 -5.44
N ALA A 25 21.11 2.38 -5.12
CA ALA A 25 21.44 2.72 -3.73
C ALA A 25 20.20 3.06 -2.90
N PHE A 26 19.28 3.83 -3.47
CA PHE A 26 18.01 4.16 -2.83
C PHE A 26 17.18 2.90 -2.52
N HIS A 27 16.98 2.03 -3.49
CA HIS A 27 16.19 0.83 -3.29
C HIS A 27 16.88 -0.19 -2.37
N LEU A 28 18.21 -0.29 -2.40
CA LEU A 28 18.95 -1.10 -1.43
C LEU A 28 18.73 -0.60 0.00
N GLY A 29 18.70 0.72 0.20
CA GLY A 29 18.45 1.32 1.51
C GLY A 29 17.05 1.08 2.03
N SER A 30 16.03 1.12 1.17
CA SER A 30 14.64 0.95 1.57
C SER A 30 14.21 -0.52 1.80
N LEU A 31 14.95 -1.48 1.18
CA LEU A 31 14.60 -2.91 1.28
C LEU A 31 15.18 -3.63 2.49
N VAL A 32 16.23 -3.06 3.07
CA VAL A 32 16.92 -3.70 4.18
C VAL A 32 16.54 -2.98 5.46
N PRO A 33 15.65 -3.55 6.30
CA PRO A 33 15.71 -3.28 7.71
C PRO A 33 17.13 -3.69 8.10
N LEU A 34 17.94 -2.71 8.46
CA LEU A 34 19.34 -2.92 8.73
C LEU A 34 19.50 -4.04 9.73
N SER A 35 20.06 -5.18 9.31
CA SER A 35 20.47 -6.22 10.25
C SER A 35 21.31 -5.53 11.34
N GLU A 36 21.17 -5.94 12.59
CA GLU A 36 21.90 -5.36 13.72
C GLU A 36 23.41 -5.21 13.44
N GLN A 37 23.99 -6.08 12.61
CA GLN A 37 25.38 -6.03 12.19
C GLN A 37 25.72 -4.88 11.24
N LEU A 38 24.76 -4.43 10.40
CA LEU A 38 24.93 -3.27 9.54
C LEU A 38 24.57 -1.96 10.27
N GLN A 39 23.70 -2.02 11.26
CA GLN A 39 23.40 -0.90 12.16
C GLN A 39 24.63 -0.48 12.99
N ALA A 40 25.57 -1.38 13.21
CA ALA A 40 26.82 -1.08 13.91
C ALA A 40 27.72 -0.06 13.18
N SER A 41 27.51 0.20 11.88
CA SER A 41 28.23 1.25 11.15
C SER A 41 27.44 2.56 11.14
N ALA A 42 27.82 3.50 12.02
CA ALA A 42 27.21 4.83 12.07
C ALA A 42 27.20 5.56 10.71
N LEU A 43 28.21 5.33 9.88
CA LEU A 43 28.28 5.90 8.53
C LEU A 43 27.19 5.34 7.61
N PHE A 44 26.91 4.04 7.69
CA PHE A 44 25.89 3.41 6.84
C PHE A 44 24.48 3.83 7.26
N VAL A 45 24.23 3.91 8.55
CA VAL A 45 22.96 4.43 9.11
C VAL A 45 22.75 5.87 8.65
N TRP A 46 23.77 6.71 8.79
CA TRP A 46 23.68 8.10 8.35
C TRP A 46 23.45 8.22 6.84
N LEU A 47 24.17 7.45 6.03
CA LEU A 47 23.97 7.43 4.58
C LEU A 47 22.53 7.00 4.21
N ASN A 48 22.03 5.95 4.83
CA ASN A 48 20.67 5.45 4.54
C ASN A 48 19.61 6.47 4.95
N GLN A 49 19.71 7.05 6.13
CA GLN A 49 18.79 8.08 6.60
C GLN A 49 18.88 9.40 5.83
N SER A 50 20.06 9.72 5.31
CA SER A 50 20.27 10.97 4.57
C SER A 50 19.98 10.84 3.07
N PHE A 51 20.08 9.63 2.50
CA PHE A 51 19.90 9.39 1.06
C PHE A 51 18.43 9.07 0.72
N THR A 52 17.54 10.02 0.98
CA THR A 52 16.09 9.83 0.94
C THR A 52 15.48 9.96 -0.45
N ALA A 53 16.18 10.56 -1.42
CA ALA A 53 15.64 10.85 -2.75
C ALA A 53 16.50 10.29 -3.90
N GLY A 54 17.09 9.12 -3.73
CA GLY A 54 17.88 8.48 -4.81
C GLY A 54 17.04 8.07 -6.03
N PHE A 55 15.72 8.00 -5.91
CA PHE A 55 14.79 7.85 -7.04
C PHE A 55 14.95 8.96 -8.10
N LEU A 56 15.50 10.13 -7.75
CA LEU A 56 15.82 11.23 -8.68
C LEU A 56 16.80 10.81 -9.80
N GLY A 57 17.45 9.66 -9.69
CA GLY A 57 18.17 9.07 -10.82
C GLY A 57 17.27 8.78 -12.03
N VAL A 58 15.97 8.53 -11.83
CA VAL A 58 15.00 8.37 -12.94
C VAL A 58 14.81 9.69 -13.69
N ASP A 59 14.76 10.82 -12.99
CA ASP A 59 14.61 12.16 -13.57
C ASP A 59 15.82 12.51 -14.43
N VAL A 60 17.02 12.14 -13.96
CA VAL A 60 18.24 12.25 -14.78
C VAL A 60 18.14 11.41 -16.05
N PHE A 61 17.61 10.17 -15.98
CA PHE A 61 17.36 9.35 -17.17
C PHE A 61 16.36 10.00 -18.13
N PHE A 62 15.31 10.64 -17.64
CA PHE A 62 14.33 11.33 -18.49
C PHE A 62 14.99 12.48 -19.27
N VAL A 63 15.82 13.30 -18.63
CA VAL A 63 16.59 14.35 -19.34
C VAL A 63 17.50 13.75 -20.42
N ILE A 64 18.23 12.68 -20.09
CA ILE A 64 19.08 11.97 -21.07
C ILE A 64 18.27 11.46 -22.25
N SER A 65 17.14 10.82 -21.99
CA SER A 65 16.25 10.25 -23.00
C SER A 65 15.65 11.34 -23.88
N GLY A 66 15.20 12.44 -23.31
CA GLY A 66 14.70 13.59 -24.07
C GLY A 66 15.74 14.17 -25.03
N TYR A 67 16.99 14.35 -24.54
CA TYR A 67 18.11 14.81 -25.38
C TYR A 67 18.40 13.84 -26.53
N LEU A 68 18.59 12.55 -26.22
CA LEU A 68 18.94 11.56 -27.23
C LEU A 68 17.83 11.36 -28.26
N MET A 69 16.57 11.29 -27.84
CA MET A 69 15.46 11.10 -28.75
C MET A 69 15.28 12.28 -29.66
N THR A 70 15.33 13.49 -29.13
CA THR A 70 15.26 14.72 -29.94
C THR A 70 16.38 14.74 -30.97
N SER A 71 17.61 14.37 -30.61
CA SER A 71 18.73 14.32 -31.54
C SER A 71 18.50 13.33 -32.70
N ILE A 72 17.89 12.17 -32.40
CA ILE A 72 17.60 11.15 -33.42
C ILE A 72 16.44 11.58 -34.30
N ILE A 73 15.38 12.17 -33.72
CA ILE A 73 14.21 12.66 -34.46
C ILE A 73 14.63 13.77 -35.42
N PHE A 74 15.37 14.77 -34.94
CA PHE A 74 15.83 15.86 -35.80
C PHE A 74 16.71 15.39 -36.94
N ARG A 75 17.63 14.46 -36.71
CA ARG A 75 18.49 13.90 -37.79
C ARG A 75 17.76 13.01 -38.76
N ARG A 76 16.86 12.13 -38.32
CA ARG A 76 16.25 11.11 -39.15
C ARG A 76 14.89 11.49 -39.75
N VAL A 77 14.14 12.33 -39.08
CA VAL A 77 12.78 12.70 -39.47
C VAL A 77 12.76 14.10 -40.10
N ILE A 78 13.40 15.07 -39.44
CA ILE A 78 13.33 16.47 -39.83
C ILE A 78 14.29 16.78 -41.02
N GLU A 79 15.50 16.26 -40.99
CA GLU A 79 16.48 16.43 -42.05
C GLU A 79 16.18 15.61 -43.35
N ALA A 80 15.29 14.65 -43.24
CA ALA A 80 14.90 13.74 -44.34
C ALA A 80 13.52 14.09 -44.92
N ASP A 81 13.06 15.36 -44.81
CA ASP A 81 11.77 15.83 -45.34
C ASP A 81 10.53 15.08 -44.78
N TRP A 82 10.56 14.68 -43.49
CA TRP A 82 9.40 14.21 -42.74
C TRP A 82 8.67 12.96 -43.29
N PRO A 83 9.34 11.94 -43.78
CA PRO A 83 8.62 10.79 -44.24
C PRO A 83 8.02 9.99 -43.08
N VAL A 84 6.77 9.54 -43.21
CA VAL A 84 6.11 8.64 -42.24
C VAL A 84 6.96 7.39 -41.99
N SER A 85 7.67 6.89 -43.01
CA SER A 85 8.60 5.79 -42.88
C SER A 85 9.76 6.01 -41.91
N ALA A 86 10.17 7.29 -41.71
CA ALA A 86 11.22 7.64 -40.77
C ALA A 86 10.73 7.54 -39.31
N VAL A 87 9.49 7.92 -39.05
CA VAL A 87 8.85 7.74 -37.71
C VAL A 87 8.72 6.25 -37.41
N TRP A 88 8.25 5.45 -38.38
CA TRP A 88 8.16 4.01 -38.23
C TRP A 88 9.55 3.35 -37.98
N SER A 89 10.57 3.78 -38.72
CA SER A 89 11.94 3.29 -38.54
C SER A 89 12.51 3.69 -37.16
N PHE A 90 12.16 4.85 -36.68
CA PHE A 90 12.49 5.30 -35.31
C PHE A 90 11.85 4.39 -34.25
N TRP A 91 10.54 4.15 -34.34
CA TRP A 91 9.84 3.27 -33.41
C TRP A 91 10.40 1.84 -33.42
N LYS A 92 10.61 1.28 -34.62
CA LYS A 92 11.23 -0.05 -34.78
C LYS A 92 12.62 -0.11 -34.12
N ALA A 93 13.44 0.91 -34.29
CA ALA A 93 14.78 0.96 -33.71
C ALA A 93 14.73 1.08 -32.16
N ARG A 94 13.75 1.78 -31.60
CA ARG A 94 13.54 1.86 -30.16
C ARG A 94 13.00 0.55 -29.60
N ALA A 95 12.00 -0.05 -30.25
CA ALA A 95 11.47 -1.35 -29.86
C ALA A 95 12.57 -2.43 -29.82
N LEU A 96 13.40 -2.53 -30.90
CA LEU A 96 14.50 -3.49 -30.92
C LEU A 96 15.62 -3.22 -29.92
N ARG A 97 15.66 -2.03 -29.32
CA ARG A 97 16.60 -1.71 -28.25
C ARG A 97 16.06 -2.04 -26.86
N ILE A 98 14.77 -1.82 -26.62
CA ILE A 98 14.14 -1.85 -25.29
C ILE A 98 13.47 -3.21 -25.05
N VAL A 99 12.61 -3.64 -25.99
CA VAL A 99 11.75 -4.82 -25.82
C VAL A 99 12.52 -6.12 -25.58
N PRO A 100 13.63 -6.44 -26.26
CA PRO A 100 14.31 -7.72 -26.04
C PRO A 100 14.75 -7.91 -24.59
N ALA A 101 15.48 -6.95 -24.02
CA ALA A 101 15.99 -7.08 -22.65
C ALA A 101 14.87 -7.09 -21.62
N LEU A 102 13.83 -6.27 -21.79
CA LEU A 102 12.63 -6.29 -20.96
C LEU A 102 11.93 -7.65 -21.01
N LEU A 103 11.68 -8.18 -22.22
CA LEU A 103 10.98 -9.45 -22.40
C LEU A 103 11.75 -10.62 -21.78
N PHE A 104 13.09 -10.67 -21.97
CA PHE A 104 13.91 -11.72 -21.38
C PHE A 104 13.97 -11.61 -19.85
N ALA A 105 14.01 -10.41 -19.28
CA ALA A 105 13.91 -10.20 -17.84
C ALA A 105 12.55 -10.67 -17.31
N ILE A 106 11.46 -10.26 -17.97
CA ILE A 106 10.10 -10.71 -17.62
C ILE A 106 10.00 -12.24 -17.66
N LEU A 107 10.51 -12.89 -18.70
CA LEU A 107 10.48 -14.35 -18.79
C LEU A 107 11.31 -15.02 -17.70
N PHE A 108 12.50 -14.49 -17.40
CA PHE A 108 13.33 -14.97 -16.31
C PHE A 108 12.59 -14.92 -14.96
N PHE A 109 12.01 -13.76 -14.64
CA PHE A 109 11.25 -13.61 -13.39
C PHE A 109 9.92 -14.37 -13.39
N SER A 110 9.30 -14.58 -14.57
CA SER A 110 8.12 -15.44 -14.69
C SER A 110 8.42 -16.90 -14.35
N VAL A 111 9.59 -17.40 -14.74
CA VAL A 111 10.03 -18.77 -14.37
C VAL A 111 10.21 -18.88 -12.86
N ILE A 112 10.77 -17.86 -12.22
CA ILE A 112 10.91 -17.81 -10.76
C ILE A 112 9.53 -17.71 -10.09
N ALA A 113 8.69 -16.78 -10.55
CA ALA A 113 7.37 -16.55 -9.99
C ALA A 113 6.45 -17.77 -10.09
N VAL A 114 6.47 -18.49 -11.20
CA VAL A 114 5.71 -19.75 -11.35
C VAL A 114 6.13 -20.79 -10.31
N GLN A 115 7.37 -20.81 -9.87
CA GLN A 115 7.89 -21.80 -8.94
C GLN A 115 7.76 -21.37 -7.47
N LEU A 116 7.72 -20.06 -7.19
CA LEU A 116 7.73 -19.55 -5.81
C LEU A 116 6.38 -19.01 -5.37
N PHE A 117 5.65 -18.30 -6.27
CA PHE A 117 4.47 -17.54 -5.85
C PHE A 117 3.25 -18.45 -5.75
N ASP A 118 2.48 -18.25 -4.69
CA ASP A 118 1.13 -18.78 -4.58
C ASP A 118 0.25 -18.29 -5.74
N PRO A 119 -0.92 -18.91 -5.99
CA PRO A 119 -1.77 -18.52 -7.11
C PRO A 119 -2.18 -17.05 -7.12
N GLN A 120 -2.49 -16.44 -5.98
CA GLN A 120 -2.95 -15.06 -5.93
C GLN A 120 -1.82 -14.08 -6.25
N ARG A 121 -0.65 -14.28 -5.62
CA ARG A 121 0.54 -13.48 -5.92
C ARG A 121 0.99 -13.66 -7.37
N PHE A 122 0.88 -14.87 -7.91
CA PHE A 122 1.17 -15.10 -9.32
C PHE A 122 0.15 -14.43 -10.25
N ALA A 123 -1.13 -14.38 -9.89
CA ALA A 123 -2.14 -13.62 -10.64
C ALA A 123 -1.85 -12.11 -10.62
N SER A 124 -1.43 -11.55 -9.46
CA SER A 124 -1.01 -10.15 -9.35
C SER A 124 0.22 -9.86 -10.21
N PHE A 125 1.25 -10.70 -10.12
CA PHE A 125 2.44 -10.60 -10.99
C PHE A 125 2.07 -10.69 -12.48
N ALA A 126 1.20 -11.63 -12.88
CA ALA A 126 0.73 -11.76 -14.25
C ALA A 126 -0.05 -10.51 -14.73
N ARG A 127 -0.78 -9.86 -13.83
CA ARG A 127 -1.44 -8.57 -14.09
C ARG A 127 -0.40 -7.47 -14.33
N GLU A 128 0.62 -7.35 -13.47
CA GLU A 128 1.73 -6.38 -13.65
C GLU A 128 2.46 -6.59 -14.98
N LEU A 129 2.76 -7.85 -15.30
CA LEU A 129 3.46 -8.24 -16.51
C LEU A 129 2.74 -7.76 -17.78
N ARG A 130 1.41 -7.88 -17.84
CA ARG A 130 0.62 -7.39 -18.98
C ARG A 130 0.78 -5.88 -19.18
N TYR A 131 0.67 -5.11 -18.08
CA TYR A 131 0.85 -3.66 -18.15
C TYR A 131 2.29 -3.26 -18.49
N ALA A 132 3.29 -3.99 -18.00
CA ALA A 132 4.68 -3.76 -18.32
C ALA A 132 4.98 -4.03 -19.82
N LEU A 133 4.46 -5.11 -20.39
CA LEU A 133 4.59 -5.39 -21.82
C LEU A 133 3.92 -4.35 -22.71
N LEU A 134 2.78 -3.83 -22.30
CA LEU A 134 2.05 -2.80 -23.04
C LEU A 134 2.57 -1.38 -22.77
N PHE A 135 3.56 -1.20 -21.91
CA PHE A 135 4.08 0.11 -21.49
C PHE A 135 3.00 1.04 -20.92
N THR A 136 2.13 0.47 -20.09
CA THR A 136 1.03 1.17 -19.40
C THR A 136 1.05 0.95 -17.89
N SER A 137 2.16 0.42 -17.35
CA SER A 137 2.30 0.15 -15.90
C SER A 137 2.19 1.43 -15.05
N ASN A 138 2.62 2.57 -15.59
CA ASN A 138 2.46 3.87 -14.94
C ASN A 138 0.98 4.24 -14.72
N LEU A 139 0.09 3.94 -15.67
CA LEU A 139 -1.35 4.22 -15.53
C LEU A 139 -1.98 3.29 -14.49
N ARG A 140 -1.53 2.03 -14.43
CA ARG A 140 -1.98 1.10 -13.42
C ARG A 140 -1.60 1.59 -12.02
N TYR A 141 -0.30 1.88 -11.79
CA TYR A 141 0.17 2.28 -10.47
C TYR A 141 -0.37 3.65 -10.03
N ALA A 142 -0.69 4.53 -10.97
CA ALA A 142 -1.38 5.79 -10.66
C ALA A 142 -2.84 5.60 -10.21
N SER A 143 -3.49 4.51 -10.61
CA SER A 143 -4.88 4.22 -10.23
C SER A 143 -5.01 3.35 -8.98
N GLU A 144 -3.91 2.86 -8.43
CA GLU A 144 -3.88 2.09 -7.19
C GLU A 144 -3.77 3.05 -6.00
N ASP A 145 -4.88 3.70 -5.68
CA ASP A 145 -5.01 4.57 -4.50
C ASP A 145 -6.05 3.95 -3.56
N GLY A 146 -5.60 3.33 -2.47
CA GLY A 146 -6.51 2.75 -1.48
C GLY A 146 -5.80 2.17 -0.26
N TYR A 147 -6.53 2.10 0.85
CA TYR A 147 -6.13 1.49 2.12
C TYR A 147 -5.62 0.03 1.98
N PHE A 148 -6.07 -0.68 0.94
CA PHE A 148 -5.68 -2.07 0.63
C PHE A 148 -4.58 -2.16 -0.43
N GLU A 149 -3.80 -1.10 -0.62
CA GLU A 149 -2.74 -1.09 -1.62
C GLU A 149 -1.64 -2.08 -1.23
N GLU A 150 -1.30 -2.97 -2.18
CA GLU A 150 -0.12 -3.82 -2.05
C GLU A 150 1.11 -2.94 -1.82
N SER A 151 1.93 -3.29 -0.85
CA SER A 151 3.16 -2.56 -0.58
C SER A 151 4.02 -2.51 -1.85
N SER A 152 4.89 -1.52 -1.97
CA SER A 152 5.81 -1.45 -3.12
C SER A 152 6.67 -2.71 -3.25
N LEU A 153 6.94 -3.40 -2.13
CA LEU A 153 7.70 -4.66 -2.06
C LEU A 153 6.93 -5.88 -2.56
N ASP A 154 5.62 -5.78 -2.72
CA ASP A 154 4.81 -6.83 -3.33
C ASP A 154 4.75 -6.70 -4.86
N LYS A 155 5.15 -5.55 -5.42
CA LYS A 155 5.07 -5.22 -6.85
C LYS A 155 6.39 -5.49 -7.55
N VAL A 156 6.57 -6.72 -8.07
CA VAL A 156 7.84 -7.16 -8.68
C VAL A 156 8.26 -6.31 -9.88
N LEU A 157 7.31 -5.80 -10.65
CA LEU A 157 7.56 -5.02 -11.86
C LEU A 157 7.28 -3.53 -11.71
N LEU A 158 7.18 -3.01 -10.47
CA LEU A 158 6.88 -1.60 -10.17
C LEU A 158 7.76 -0.64 -10.98
N HIS A 159 9.07 -0.85 -11.00
CA HIS A 159 10.05 0.02 -11.68
C HIS A 159 9.77 0.24 -13.18
N THR A 160 8.94 -0.61 -13.82
CA THR A 160 8.58 -0.47 -15.25
C THR A 160 7.66 0.73 -15.54
N TRP A 161 7.17 1.42 -14.51
CA TRP A 161 6.37 2.62 -14.66
C TRP A 161 7.12 3.74 -15.42
N SER A 162 8.38 3.97 -15.10
CA SER A 162 9.19 5.00 -15.74
C SER A 162 9.48 4.69 -17.21
N LEU A 163 9.70 3.41 -17.52
CA LEU A 163 9.85 2.94 -18.87
C LEU A 163 8.56 3.12 -19.71
N SER A 164 7.40 3.01 -19.05
CA SER A 164 6.09 3.30 -19.67
C SER A 164 5.94 4.78 -20.03
N VAL A 165 6.30 5.69 -19.11
CA VAL A 165 6.33 7.14 -19.36
C VAL A 165 7.27 7.47 -20.52
N GLU A 166 8.47 6.90 -20.52
CA GLU A 166 9.46 7.08 -21.56
C GLU A 166 8.96 6.57 -22.93
N TRP A 167 8.30 5.41 -22.96
CA TRP A 167 7.74 4.85 -24.18
C TRP A 167 6.58 5.67 -24.74
N GLN A 168 5.72 6.20 -23.89
CA GLN A 168 4.64 7.12 -24.26
C GLN A 168 5.22 8.39 -24.94
N PHE A 169 6.30 8.95 -24.38
CA PHE A 169 7.01 10.05 -25.01
C PHE A 169 7.56 9.65 -26.40
N TYR A 170 8.14 8.48 -26.54
CA TYR A 170 8.66 7.99 -27.83
C TYR A 170 7.58 7.76 -28.87
N LEU A 171 6.35 7.47 -28.47
CA LEU A 171 5.22 7.34 -29.39
C LEU A 171 4.67 8.70 -29.81
N ILE A 172 4.47 9.61 -28.90
CA ILE A 172 3.74 10.87 -29.10
C ILE A 172 4.64 11.96 -29.72
N TYR A 173 5.81 12.17 -29.13
CA TYR A 173 6.67 13.30 -29.47
C TYR A 173 7.14 13.31 -30.95
N PRO A 174 7.62 12.21 -31.55
CA PRO A 174 8.02 12.21 -32.95
C PRO A 174 6.86 12.46 -33.91
N VAL A 175 5.63 12.04 -33.57
CA VAL A 175 4.44 12.28 -34.41
C VAL A 175 4.09 13.76 -34.44
N ILE A 176 4.07 14.40 -33.24
CA ILE A 176 3.82 15.84 -33.14
C ILE A 176 4.86 16.64 -33.94
N LEU A 177 6.14 16.31 -33.76
CA LEU A 177 7.21 17.00 -34.45
C LEU A 177 7.15 16.78 -35.96
N ALA A 178 6.86 15.55 -36.42
CA ALA A 178 6.72 15.24 -37.83
C ALA A 178 5.52 15.98 -38.44
N ALA A 179 4.36 16.01 -37.78
CA ALA A 179 3.18 16.68 -38.24
C ALA A 179 3.40 18.24 -38.34
N VAL A 180 3.87 18.82 -37.23
CA VAL A 180 4.11 20.28 -37.18
C VAL A 180 5.21 20.70 -38.16
N GLY A 181 6.29 19.90 -38.24
CA GLY A 181 7.40 20.22 -39.11
C GLY A 181 7.06 20.07 -40.58
N ARG A 182 6.24 19.06 -40.98
CA ARG A 182 5.75 18.91 -42.35
C ARG A 182 4.80 20.06 -42.76
N MET A 183 3.96 20.53 -41.86
CA MET A 183 2.96 21.58 -42.14
C MET A 183 3.57 22.97 -42.11
N PHE A 184 4.47 23.25 -41.18
CA PHE A 184 4.94 24.58 -40.84
C PHE A 184 6.46 24.74 -40.83
N GLY A 185 7.20 23.67 -41.16
CA GLY A 185 8.65 23.67 -41.29
C GLY A 185 9.40 23.54 -39.97
N ARG A 186 10.73 23.40 -40.07
CA ARG A 186 11.66 23.15 -38.96
C ARG A 186 11.53 24.14 -37.79
N LYS A 187 11.36 25.44 -38.11
CA LYS A 187 11.23 26.49 -37.09
C LYS A 187 9.99 26.26 -36.22
N ALA A 188 8.90 25.82 -36.83
CA ALA A 188 7.68 25.50 -36.12
C ALA A 188 7.84 24.26 -35.22
N ALA A 189 8.54 23.22 -35.66
CA ALA A 189 8.85 22.07 -34.87
C ALA A 189 9.68 22.42 -33.60
N VAL A 190 10.67 23.31 -33.73
CA VAL A 190 11.42 23.83 -32.58
C VAL A 190 10.51 24.61 -31.64
N ARG A 191 9.66 25.52 -32.17
CA ARG A 191 8.72 26.30 -31.35
C ARG A 191 7.70 25.40 -30.65
N SER A 192 7.21 24.35 -31.30
CA SER A 192 6.29 23.40 -30.68
C SER A 192 6.93 22.66 -29.49
N THR A 193 8.22 22.30 -29.58
CA THR A 193 8.95 21.73 -28.44
C THR A 193 9.00 22.70 -27.27
N LEU A 194 9.32 23.97 -27.51
CA LEU A 194 9.33 24.99 -26.46
C LEU A 194 7.95 25.19 -25.82
N LEU A 195 6.90 25.26 -26.65
CA LEU A 195 5.52 25.39 -26.17
C LEU A 195 5.09 24.17 -25.36
N MET A 196 5.41 22.95 -25.81
CA MET A 196 5.14 21.74 -25.05
C MET A 196 5.91 21.75 -23.72
N THR A 197 7.18 22.15 -23.72
CA THR A 197 7.95 22.25 -22.47
C THR A 197 7.28 23.22 -21.49
N ALA A 198 6.93 24.42 -21.95
CA ALA A 198 6.26 25.40 -21.12
C ALA A 198 4.89 24.89 -20.60
N ALA A 199 4.10 24.25 -21.48
CA ALA A 199 2.79 23.73 -21.12
C ALA A 199 2.87 22.60 -20.07
N PHE A 200 3.77 21.61 -20.27
CA PHE A 200 3.92 20.52 -19.31
C PHE A 200 4.60 20.96 -17.99
N THR A 201 5.51 21.92 -18.05
CA THR A 201 6.08 22.54 -16.83
C THR A 201 5.00 23.28 -16.04
N LEU A 202 4.17 24.07 -16.73
CA LEU A 202 3.05 24.78 -16.10
C LEU A 202 2.02 23.79 -15.55
N ALA A 203 1.67 22.75 -16.30
CA ALA A 203 0.76 21.72 -15.84
C ALA A 203 1.29 21.03 -14.56
N ALA A 204 2.56 20.64 -14.55
CA ALA A 204 3.17 20.03 -13.38
C ALA A 204 3.26 20.97 -12.15
N ALA A 205 3.28 22.29 -12.37
CA ALA A 205 3.36 23.29 -11.31
C ALA A 205 1.99 23.71 -10.73
N VAL A 206 0.91 23.58 -11.52
CA VAL A 206 -0.40 24.20 -11.21
C VAL A 206 -1.50 23.15 -11.01
N LEU A 207 -1.42 22.00 -11.68
CA LEU A 207 -2.43 20.96 -11.50
C LEU A 207 -2.36 20.37 -10.09
N PRO A 208 -3.51 20.08 -9.47
CA PRO A 208 -3.53 19.37 -8.20
C PRO A 208 -2.80 18.04 -8.36
N ALA A 209 -1.87 17.78 -7.47
CA ALA A 209 -1.13 16.54 -7.43
C ALA A 209 -1.69 15.65 -6.32
N ASP A 210 -1.78 14.35 -6.60
CA ASP A 210 -2.11 13.27 -5.70
C ASP A 210 -0.96 12.25 -5.65
N LYS A 211 -1.13 11.17 -4.91
CA LYS A 211 -0.12 10.09 -4.85
C LYS A 211 0.15 9.46 -6.22
N GLY A 212 -0.89 9.32 -7.06
CA GLY A 212 -0.80 8.79 -8.43
C GLY A 212 -0.05 9.69 -9.39
N SER A 213 0.05 10.98 -9.11
CA SER A 213 0.71 11.98 -9.96
C SER A 213 2.18 11.68 -10.24
N TYR A 214 2.86 11.01 -9.30
CA TYR A 214 4.24 10.55 -9.47
C TYR A 214 4.42 9.68 -10.73
N TYR A 215 3.44 8.86 -11.07
CA TYR A 215 3.46 7.93 -12.20
C TYR A 215 2.93 8.52 -13.49
N MET A 216 2.22 9.65 -13.44
CA MET A 216 1.48 10.16 -14.58
C MET A 216 2.36 10.92 -15.59
N PHE A 217 2.20 10.58 -16.87
CA PHE A 217 2.99 11.16 -17.96
C PHE A 217 2.98 12.70 -17.98
N HIS A 218 1.84 13.34 -17.78
CA HIS A 218 1.72 14.80 -17.87
C HIS A 218 2.45 15.54 -16.74
N PHE A 219 2.69 14.91 -15.58
CA PHE A 219 3.52 15.46 -14.52
C PHE A 219 5.02 15.27 -14.77
N ARG A 220 5.41 14.34 -15.65
CA ARG A 220 6.82 13.95 -15.87
C ARG A 220 7.38 14.36 -17.23
N ALA A 221 6.51 14.67 -18.21
CA ALA A 221 6.92 14.96 -19.59
C ALA A 221 7.85 16.18 -19.73
N TRP A 222 7.77 17.15 -18.82
CA TRP A 222 8.64 18.32 -18.82
C TRP A 222 10.13 17.98 -18.64
N GLU A 223 10.46 16.92 -17.93
CA GLU A 223 11.84 16.45 -17.71
C GLU A 223 12.47 15.96 -19.02
N LEU A 224 11.72 15.14 -19.76
CA LEU A 224 12.10 14.69 -21.10
C LEU A 224 12.24 15.89 -22.08
N LEU A 225 11.28 16.80 -22.04
CA LEU A 225 11.28 17.99 -22.89
C LEU A 225 12.40 18.97 -22.52
N PHE A 226 12.81 19.03 -21.26
CA PHE A 226 13.98 19.80 -20.84
C PHE A 226 15.26 19.27 -21.52
N GLY A 227 15.41 17.91 -21.58
CA GLY A 227 16.46 17.28 -22.36
C GLY A 227 16.39 17.62 -23.86
N ALA A 228 15.18 17.71 -24.41
CA ALA A 228 14.98 18.14 -25.79
C ALA A 228 15.49 19.57 -26.05
N ILE A 229 15.23 20.50 -25.11
CA ILE A 229 15.73 21.89 -25.21
C ILE A 229 17.26 21.92 -25.23
N VAL A 230 17.91 21.14 -24.39
CA VAL A 230 19.38 21.03 -24.37
C VAL A 230 19.96 20.65 -25.73
N TYR A 231 19.28 19.79 -26.47
CA TYR A 231 19.68 19.45 -27.84
C TYR A 231 19.46 20.60 -28.83
N LEU A 232 18.32 21.28 -28.73
CA LEU A 232 17.93 22.34 -29.66
C LEU A 232 18.77 23.62 -29.52
N TYR A 233 19.30 23.85 -28.33
CA TYR A 233 20.13 25.01 -27.99
C TYR A 233 21.50 24.59 -27.49
N PRO A 234 22.44 24.21 -28.41
CA PRO A 234 23.75 23.73 -28.01
C PRO A 234 24.56 24.80 -27.28
N CYS A 235 25.49 24.37 -26.48
CA CYS A 235 26.34 25.22 -25.65
C CYS A 235 27.18 26.20 -26.53
N SER A 236 27.06 27.46 -26.26
CA SER A 236 27.80 28.54 -26.94
C SER A 236 29.00 29.05 -26.12
N LEU A 237 29.25 28.45 -24.92
CA LEU A 237 30.36 28.85 -24.08
C LEU A 237 31.72 28.51 -24.75
N THR A 238 32.57 29.49 -24.92
CA THR A 238 33.88 29.35 -25.56
C THR A 238 34.99 29.04 -24.50
N SER A 239 34.83 29.53 -23.28
CA SER A 239 35.81 29.33 -22.20
C SER A 239 35.77 27.90 -21.65
N PRO A 240 36.89 27.12 -21.72
CA PRO A 240 36.97 25.78 -21.14
C PRO A 240 36.78 25.78 -19.63
N ALA A 241 37.27 26.85 -18.94
CA ALA A 241 37.12 26.98 -17.50
C ALA A 241 35.63 27.14 -17.09
N LEU A 242 34.88 27.97 -17.83
CA LEU A 242 33.45 28.15 -17.60
C LEU A 242 32.65 26.88 -17.91
N ARG A 243 33.00 26.14 -18.97
CA ARG A 243 32.41 24.82 -19.24
C ARG A 243 32.63 23.82 -18.09
N LYS A 244 33.87 23.77 -17.55
CA LYS A 244 34.18 22.92 -16.39
C LYS A 244 33.41 23.38 -15.14
N ALA A 245 33.33 24.68 -14.88
CA ALA A 245 32.54 25.20 -13.77
C ALA A 245 31.07 24.78 -13.84
N VAL A 246 30.43 24.95 -14.98
CA VAL A 246 29.04 24.52 -15.21
C VAL A 246 28.90 23.00 -15.07
N LEU A 247 29.87 22.22 -15.58
CA LEU A 247 29.91 20.77 -15.41
C LEU A 247 29.89 20.36 -13.94
N TYR A 248 30.78 20.94 -13.14
CA TYR A 248 30.92 20.58 -11.72
C TYR A 248 29.71 21.07 -10.90
N ILE A 249 29.16 22.25 -11.19
CA ILE A 249 27.90 22.71 -10.59
C ILE A 249 26.76 21.72 -10.90
N GLY A 250 26.63 21.30 -12.16
CA GLY A 250 25.62 20.31 -12.54
C GLY A 250 25.81 18.94 -11.86
N LEU A 251 27.06 18.44 -11.79
CA LEU A 251 27.37 17.20 -11.08
C LEU A 251 27.09 17.30 -9.58
N THR A 252 27.47 18.41 -8.95
CA THR A 252 27.17 18.66 -7.53
C THR A 252 25.66 18.70 -7.29
N ALA A 253 24.91 19.37 -8.14
CA ALA A 253 23.45 19.41 -8.06
C ALA A 253 22.84 18.01 -8.09
N ILE A 254 23.29 17.15 -9.02
CA ILE A 254 22.79 15.76 -9.10
C ILE A 254 23.17 14.95 -7.85
N ILE A 255 24.43 15.02 -7.41
CA ILE A 255 24.94 14.21 -6.29
C ILE A 255 24.32 14.64 -4.96
N VAL A 256 24.09 15.94 -4.77
CA VAL A 256 23.57 16.49 -3.51
C VAL A 256 22.02 16.38 -3.44
N SER A 257 21.32 16.36 -4.58
CA SER A 257 19.85 16.32 -4.60
C SER A 257 19.24 15.18 -3.76
N PRO A 258 19.77 13.94 -3.73
CA PRO A 258 19.21 12.87 -2.90
C PRO A 258 19.25 13.11 -1.39
N PHE A 259 20.15 14.00 -0.94
CA PHE A 259 20.34 14.29 0.48
C PHE A 259 19.54 15.49 0.99
N ILE A 260 19.09 16.37 0.09
CA ILE A 260 18.37 17.60 0.46
C ILE A 260 16.93 17.63 -0.02
N CYS A 261 16.57 16.77 -0.97
CA CYS A 261 15.20 16.64 -1.43
C CYS A 261 14.49 15.57 -0.60
N ALA A 262 13.52 15.97 0.21
CA ALA A 262 12.72 15.03 0.97
C ALA A 262 11.81 14.19 0.03
N GLN A 263 11.61 12.95 0.39
CA GLN A 263 10.54 12.15 -0.20
C GLN A 263 9.22 12.62 0.44
N THR A 264 8.34 13.16 -0.37
CA THR A 264 6.99 13.56 0.05
C THR A 264 5.98 12.53 -0.38
N ALA A 265 4.92 12.35 0.38
CA ALA A 265 3.84 11.40 0.07
C ALA A 265 3.13 11.77 -1.24
N VAL A 266 3.06 13.06 -1.56
CA VAL A 266 2.53 13.60 -2.81
C VAL A 266 3.66 14.14 -3.66
N TRP A 267 3.67 13.77 -4.95
CA TRP A 267 4.70 14.24 -5.88
C TRP A 267 4.64 15.77 -6.04
N SER A 268 5.80 16.40 -5.96
CA SER A 268 5.95 17.84 -6.20
C SER A 268 6.98 18.07 -7.30
N MET A 269 6.65 18.98 -8.24
CA MET A 269 7.60 19.43 -9.26
C MET A 269 8.90 19.99 -8.66
N ARG A 270 8.85 20.53 -7.44
CA ARG A 270 10.04 21.13 -6.78
C ARG A 270 11.13 20.08 -6.50
N THR A 271 10.73 18.85 -6.21
CA THR A 271 11.65 17.75 -5.83
C THR A 271 12.66 17.42 -6.95
N PRO A 272 12.29 17.19 -8.22
CA PRO A 272 13.24 16.79 -9.26
C PRO A 272 14.00 17.96 -9.92
N VAL A 273 13.61 19.22 -9.69
CA VAL A 273 14.19 20.38 -10.41
C VAL A 273 15.71 20.40 -10.33
N MET A 274 16.28 20.16 -9.16
CA MET A 274 17.72 20.21 -8.94
C MET A 274 18.47 19.15 -9.75
N ALA A 275 17.97 17.90 -9.74
CA ALA A 275 18.54 16.80 -10.53
C ALA A 275 18.38 17.02 -12.03
N VAL A 276 17.20 17.48 -12.48
CA VAL A 276 16.88 17.78 -13.88
C VAL A 276 17.76 18.89 -14.45
N VAL A 277 17.86 20.01 -13.74
CA VAL A 277 18.71 21.14 -14.15
C VAL A 277 20.19 20.72 -14.14
N GLY A 278 20.62 20.00 -13.11
CA GLY A 278 21.98 19.46 -13.02
C GLY A 278 22.33 18.57 -14.22
N ALA A 279 21.45 17.64 -14.58
CA ALA A 279 21.61 16.75 -15.72
C ALA A 279 21.63 17.54 -17.06
N ALA A 280 20.76 18.51 -17.20
CA ALA A 280 20.72 19.41 -18.35
C ALA A 280 22.04 20.18 -18.51
N MET A 281 22.59 20.72 -17.41
CA MET A 281 23.88 21.44 -17.41
C MET A 281 25.05 20.54 -17.86
N VAL A 282 25.13 19.31 -17.31
CA VAL A 282 26.18 18.33 -17.66
C VAL A 282 26.11 18.00 -19.16
N ILE A 283 24.91 17.69 -19.68
CA ILE A 283 24.73 17.33 -21.10
C ILE A 283 25.00 18.53 -22.01
N TRP A 284 24.58 19.73 -21.58
CA TRP A 284 24.70 20.97 -22.35
C TRP A 284 26.15 21.36 -22.62
N VAL A 285 27.00 21.30 -21.58
CA VAL A 285 28.41 21.72 -21.74
C VAL A 285 29.27 20.71 -22.47
N ASN A 286 28.86 19.44 -22.56
CA ASN A 286 29.59 18.37 -23.24
C ASN A 286 31.10 18.39 -22.90
N SER A 287 31.40 18.24 -21.61
CA SER A 287 32.76 18.31 -21.10
C SER A 287 33.13 17.05 -20.33
N SER A 288 34.41 16.67 -20.33
CA SER A 288 34.89 15.48 -19.63
C SER A 288 35.25 15.79 -18.17
N SER A 289 35.06 14.80 -17.30
CA SER A 289 35.56 14.79 -15.92
C SER A 289 36.00 13.38 -15.54
N LEU A 290 36.87 13.27 -14.53
CA LEU A 290 37.30 11.97 -14.02
C LEU A 290 36.14 11.13 -13.52
N LEU A 291 35.06 11.75 -13.02
CA LEU A 291 33.89 11.06 -12.53
C LEU A 291 33.08 10.44 -13.67
N LEU A 292 32.98 11.13 -14.81
CA LEU A 292 32.19 10.67 -15.94
C LEU A 292 32.98 9.77 -16.91
N ASP A 293 34.28 10.03 -17.07
CA ASP A 293 35.12 9.40 -18.10
C ASP A 293 36.16 8.44 -17.50
N ASN A 294 35.78 7.63 -16.52
CA ASN A 294 36.59 6.53 -16.01
C ASN A 294 36.01 5.17 -16.47
N PRO A 295 36.82 4.10 -16.48
CA PRO A 295 36.38 2.77 -16.95
C PRO A 295 35.14 2.23 -16.25
N VAL A 296 35.01 2.48 -14.94
CA VAL A 296 33.86 2.01 -14.12
C VAL A 296 32.58 2.72 -14.55
N SER A 297 32.59 4.07 -14.58
CA SER A 297 31.44 4.86 -15.01
C SER A 297 31.04 4.54 -16.47
N GLN A 298 32.01 4.34 -17.35
CA GLN A 298 31.74 3.96 -18.73
C GLN A 298 31.15 2.55 -18.84
N PHE A 299 31.62 1.60 -18.04
CA PHE A 299 31.05 0.24 -17.99
C PHE A 299 29.63 0.26 -17.43
N LEU A 300 29.41 0.87 -16.26
CA LEU A 300 28.08 0.96 -15.62
C LEU A 300 27.08 1.71 -16.53
N GLY A 301 27.49 2.81 -17.13
CA GLY A 301 26.65 3.56 -18.07
C GLY A 301 26.27 2.77 -19.31
N LYS A 302 27.14 1.86 -19.77
CA LYS A 302 26.90 0.98 -20.90
C LYS A 302 25.85 -0.10 -20.60
N ILE A 303 25.90 -0.68 -19.39
CA ILE A 303 24.93 -1.72 -18.94
C ILE A 303 23.77 -1.16 -18.13
N SER A 304 23.65 0.19 -17.99
CA SER A 304 22.70 0.84 -17.10
C SER A 304 21.23 0.48 -17.33
N TYR A 305 20.87 0.18 -18.59
CA TYR A 305 19.52 -0.26 -18.91
C TYR A 305 19.24 -1.66 -18.36
N SER A 306 20.14 -2.60 -18.54
CA SER A 306 20.04 -3.92 -17.95
C SER A 306 20.10 -3.86 -16.41
N LEU A 307 20.97 -3.00 -15.83
CA LEU A 307 20.98 -2.76 -14.37
C LEU A 307 19.60 -2.28 -13.88
N TYR A 308 19.00 -1.33 -14.58
CA TYR A 308 17.69 -0.79 -14.21
C TYR A 308 16.57 -1.85 -14.29
N ILE A 309 16.58 -2.75 -15.27
CA ILE A 309 15.54 -3.77 -15.42
C ILE A 309 15.66 -4.87 -14.35
N TYR A 310 16.87 -5.26 -13.95
CA TYR A 310 17.06 -6.41 -13.08
C TYR A 310 17.10 -6.05 -11.60
N HIS A 311 17.51 -4.82 -11.20
CA HIS A 311 17.75 -4.49 -9.79
C HIS A 311 16.49 -4.68 -8.92
N TRP A 312 15.38 -4.08 -9.31
CA TRP A 312 14.16 -4.06 -8.51
C TRP A 312 13.54 -5.46 -8.34
N PRO A 313 13.28 -6.24 -9.41
CA PRO A 313 12.76 -7.59 -9.24
C PRO A 313 13.65 -8.50 -8.41
N ILE A 314 14.98 -8.39 -8.54
CA ILE A 314 15.93 -9.16 -7.71
C ILE A 314 15.75 -8.78 -6.24
N MET A 315 15.75 -7.50 -5.93
CA MET A 315 15.60 -7.01 -4.57
C MET A 315 14.27 -7.43 -3.94
N VAL A 316 13.17 -7.28 -4.68
CA VAL A 316 11.83 -7.67 -4.23
C VAL A 316 11.76 -9.17 -3.95
N ILE A 317 12.21 -10.00 -4.89
CA ILE A 317 12.18 -11.46 -4.71
C ILE A 317 13.11 -11.89 -3.57
N MET A 318 14.29 -11.30 -3.44
CA MET A 318 15.18 -11.60 -2.32
C MET A 318 14.58 -11.16 -0.98
N ALA A 319 13.92 -10.00 -0.92
CA ALA A 319 13.20 -9.56 0.26
C ALA A 319 12.05 -10.52 0.61
N MET A 320 11.27 -10.94 -0.38
CA MET A 320 10.22 -11.95 -0.21
C MET A 320 10.77 -13.29 0.30
N MET A 321 11.99 -13.63 -0.09
CA MET A 321 12.70 -14.84 0.38
C MET A 321 13.48 -14.59 1.69
N LEU A 322 13.34 -13.43 2.33
CA LEU A 322 14.08 -13.03 3.53
C LEU A 322 15.61 -13.08 3.38
N ILE A 323 16.11 -13.02 2.16
CA ILE A 323 17.53 -12.88 1.88
C ILE A 323 17.89 -11.39 1.95
N LEU A 324 17.95 -10.85 3.17
CA LEU A 324 18.14 -9.42 3.42
C LEU A 324 19.61 -8.98 3.34
N ASN A 325 20.37 -9.56 2.42
CA ASN A 325 21.78 -9.20 2.22
C ASN A 325 21.94 -8.24 1.03
N PRO A 326 22.22 -6.94 1.25
CA PRO A 326 22.31 -5.94 0.20
C PRO A 326 23.46 -6.21 -0.77
N TRP A 327 24.55 -6.80 -0.29
CA TRP A 327 25.71 -7.12 -1.12
C TRP A 327 25.42 -8.28 -2.06
N ALA A 328 24.65 -9.28 -1.59
CA ALA A 328 24.19 -10.37 -2.44
C ALA A 328 23.21 -9.86 -3.50
N ALA A 329 22.28 -8.97 -3.15
CA ALA A 329 21.35 -8.34 -4.09
C ALA A 329 22.11 -7.50 -5.13
N LEU A 330 23.09 -6.72 -4.72
CA LEU A 330 23.94 -5.94 -5.63
C LEU A 330 24.74 -6.83 -6.56
N ALA A 331 25.37 -7.88 -6.03
CA ALA A 331 26.14 -8.85 -6.83
C ALA A 331 25.24 -9.57 -7.86
N ALA A 332 24.08 -10.07 -7.45
CA ALA A 332 23.10 -10.70 -8.34
C ALA A 332 22.65 -9.74 -9.43
N THR A 333 22.35 -8.48 -9.07
CA THR A 333 21.97 -7.43 -10.03
C THR A 333 23.07 -7.17 -11.06
N LEU A 334 24.32 -7.01 -10.62
CA LEU A 334 25.47 -6.77 -11.51
C LEU A 334 25.70 -7.96 -12.46
N ILE A 335 25.65 -9.18 -11.95
CA ILE A 335 25.83 -10.40 -12.74
C ILE A 335 24.71 -10.51 -13.80
N MET A 336 23.46 -10.42 -13.39
CA MET A 336 22.31 -10.56 -14.29
C MET A 336 22.26 -9.42 -15.32
N ALA A 337 22.57 -8.20 -14.94
CA ALA A 337 22.65 -7.08 -15.85
C ALA A 337 23.78 -7.26 -16.88
N ALA A 338 24.94 -7.73 -16.47
CA ALA A 338 26.06 -8.01 -17.38
C ALA A 338 25.69 -9.13 -18.37
N LEU A 339 25.14 -10.23 -17.88
CA LEU A 339 24.66 -11.35 -18.72
C LEU A 339 23.60 -10.85 -19.73
N SER A 340 22.59 -10.13 -19.25
CA SER A 340 21.56 -9.57 -20.11
C SER A 340 22.12 -8.62 -21.17
N TYR A 341 23.06 -7.75 -20.79
CA TYR A 341 23.70 -6.85 -21.73
C TYR A 341 24.45 -7.60 -22.82
N TYR A 342 25.33 -8.56 -22.46
CA TYR A 342 26.17 -9.28 -23.45
C TYR A 342 25.37 -10.26 -24.32
N PHE A 343 24.39 -10.95 -23.75
CA PHE A 343 23.68 -12.00 -24.47
C PHE A 343 22.38 -11.54 -25.15
N VAL A 344 21.74 -10.45 -24.64
CA VAL A 344 20.45 -9.98 -25.13
C VAL A 344 20.53 -8.56 -25.68
N GLU A 345 20.83 -7.54 -24.86
CA GLU A 345 20.74 -6.12 -25.24
C GLU A 345 21.66 -5.78 -26.42
N ARG A 346 22.84 -6.35 -26.46
CA ARG A 346 23.81 -6.14 -27.53
C ARG A 346 23.41 -6.79 -28.86
N ARG A 347 22.60 -7.85 -28.82
CA ARG A 347 22.09 -8.55 -30.01
C ARG A 347 20.77 -7.93 -30.43
N ARG A 348 20.74 -7.25 -31.57
CA ARG A 348 19.56 -6.55 -32.09
C ARG A 348 18.78 -7.30 -33.18
N ASN A 349 19.20 -8.52 -33.53
CA ASN A 349 18.67 -9.25 -34.67
C ASN A 349 17.79 -10.42 -34.23
N PHE A 350 16.66 -10.14 -33.63
CA PHE A 350 15.71 -11.16 -33.14
C PHE A 350 14.63 -11.53 -34.20
N GLY A 351 14.45 -10.68 -35.21
CA GLY A 351 13.46 -10.91 -36.27
C GLY A 351 12.02 -11.03 -35.75
N TRP A 352 11.19 -11.77 -36.46
CA TRP A 352 9.79 -12.02 -36.12
C TRP A 352 9.62 -12.87 -34.84
N LYS A 353 10.64 -13.69 -34.52
CA LYS A 353 10.62 -14.54 -33.31
C LYS A 353 10.39 -13.76 -32.04
N LEU A 354 10.92 -12.54 -31.96
CA LEU A 354 10.67 -11.64 -30.79
C LEU A 354 9.19 -11.25 -30.67
N ALA A 355 8.54 -10.95 -31.81
CA ALA A 355 7.13 -10.62 -31.82
C ALA A 355 6.25 -11.79 -31.37
N VAL A 356 6.56 -13.00 -31.85
CA VAL A 356 5.85 -14.21 -31.41
C VAL A 356 6.06 -14.45 -29.93
N LEU A 357 7.31 -14.38 -29.45
CA LEU A 357 7.60 -14.53 -28.02
C LEU A 357 6.86 -13.51 -27.16
N PHE A 358 6.84 -12.25 -27.59
CA PHE A 358 6.08 -11.18 -26.92
C PHE A 358 4.59 -11.50 -26.84
N VAL A 359 3.98 -11.89 -27.95
CA VAL A 359 2.54 -12.23 -28.02
C VAL A 359 2.23 -13.44 -27.15
N CYS A 360 3.04 -14.50 -27.21
CA CYS A 360 2.88 -15.67 -26.36
C CYS A 360 2.97 -15.32 -24.87
N THR A 361 3.96 -14.51 -24.49
CA THR A 361 4.14 -14.07 -23.09
C THR A 361 2.94 -13.26 -22.61
N TYR A 362 2.43 -12.35 -23.44
CA TYR A 362 1.25 -11.55 -23.11
C TYR A 362 0.01 -12.42 -22.90
N PHE A 363 -0.27 -13.36 -23.82
CA PHE A 363 -1.44 -14.22 -23.69
C PHE A 363 -1.31 -15.25 -22.56
N SER A 364 -0.09 -15.74 -22.29
CA SER A 364 0.15 -16.58 -21.10
C SER A 364 -0.12 -15.83 -19.79
N ALA A 365 0.33 -14.58 -19.70
CA ALA A 365 0.04 -13.72 -18.55
C ALA A 365 -1.46 -13.40 -18.44
N GLN A 366 -2.11 -13.13 -19.58
CA GLN A 366 -3.56 -12.90 -19.61
C GLN A 366 -4.33 -14.14 -19.14
N HIS A 367 -3.91 -15.34 -19.55
CA HIS A 367 -4.50 -16.59 -19.10
C HIS A 367 -4.24 -16.83 -17.61
N ALA A 368 -2.98 -16.63 -17.14
CA ALA A 368 -2.65 -16.77 -15.72
C ALA A 368 -3.48 -15.83 -14.84
N TYR A 369 -3.65 -14.58 -15.25
CA TYR A 369 -4.47 -13.61 -14.54
C TYR A 369 -5.95 -14.03 -14.47
N LYS A 370 -6.53 -14.47 -15.61
CA LYS A 370 -7.96 -14.86 -15.70
C LYS A 370 -8.28 -16.17 -15.00
N SER A 371 -7.30 -17.05 -14.87
CA SER A 371 -7.42 -18.35 -14.17
C SER A 371 -6.80 -18.29 -12.76
N GLU A 372 -6.92 -17.14 -12.12
CA GLU A 372 -6.56 -16.94 -10.71
C GLU A 372 -5.16 -17.45 -10.36
N GLY A 373 -4.17 -17.14 -11.22
CA GLY A 373 -2.79 -17.54 -11.00
C GLY A 373 -2.49 -19.00 -11.22
N TRP A 374 -3.28 -19.69 -12.05
CA TRP A 374 -3.13 -21.13 -12.30
C TRP A 374 -3.25 -21.94 -11.01
N ILE A 375 -4.39 -21.81 -10.34
CA ILE A 375 -4.72 -22.44 -9.06
C ILE A 375 -4.38 -23.95 -9.01
N TRP A 376 -4.44 -24.64 -10.13
CA TRP A 376 -4.08 -26.06 -10.27
C TRP A 376 -2.60 -26.39 -9.95
N ARG A 377 -1.74 -25.38 -9.82
CA ARG A 377 -0.33 -25.56 -9.42
C ARG A 377 -0.16 -25.75 -7.91
N ALA A 378 -1.12 -25.27 -7.15
CA ALA A 378 -1.07 -25.31 -5.70
C ALA A 378 -1.58 -26.66 -5.18
N ASP A 379 -1.07 -27.08 -4.04
CA ASP A 379 -1.66 -28.16 -3.26
C ASP A 379 -3.06 -27.73 -2.80
N PRO A 380 -4.13 -28.44 -3.20
CA PRO A 380 -5.49 -28.02 -2.90
C PRO A 380 -5.78 -27.90 -1.39
N ASP A 381 -5.25 -28.79 -0.57
CA ASP A 381 -5.51 -28.80 0.86
C ASP A 381 -4.83 -27.61 1.52
N LYS A 382 -3.56 -27.37 1.23
CA LYS A 382 -2.79 -26.23 1.73
C LYS A 382 -3.35 -24.90 1.19
N PHE A 383 -3.67 -24.83 -0.11
CA PHE A 383 -4.22 -23.62 -0.72
C PHE A 383 -5.61 -23.29 -0.18
N ASN A 384 -6.46 -24.28 0.09
CA ASN A 384 -7.78 -24.04 0.67
C ASN A 384 -7.70 -23.49 2.10
N VAL A 385 -6.75 -23.97 2.90
CA VAL A 385 -6.46 -23.39 4.22
C VAL A 385 -6.00 -21.94 4.07
N LEU A 386 -5.09 -21.68 3.15
CA LEU A 386 -4.58 -20.33 2.87
C LEU A 386 -5.63 -19.40 2.27
N SER A 387 -6.41 -19.88 1.29
CA SER A 387 -7.49 -19.10 0.69
C SER A 387 -8.65 -18.89 1.67
N GLY A 388 -8.91 -19.84 2.55
CA GLY A 388 -9.82 -19.67 3.67
C GLY A 388 -9.38 -18.54 4.59
N THR A 389 -8.09 -18.47 4.94
CA THR A 389 -7.52 -17.35 5.70
C THR A 389 -7.48 -16.04 4.90
N LEU A 390 -7.31 -16.09 3.59
CA LEU A 390 -7.36 -14.90 2.71
C LEU A 390 -8.79 -14.38 2.49
N TYR A 391 -9.77 -15.27 2.37
CA TYR A 391 -11.19 -14.88 2.34
C TYR A 391 -11.64 -14.26 3.66
N VAL A 392 -11.01 -14.62 4.73
CA VAL A 392 -11.30 -14.15 6.07
C VAL A 392 -10.61 -12.81 6.41
N ARG A 393 -9.89 -12.19 5.48
CA ARG A 393 -9.60 -10.74 5.55
C ARG A 393 -10.90 -9.92 5.65
N GLN A 394 -12.02 -10.49 5.27
CA GLN A 394 -13.35 -9.92 5.41
C GLN A 394 -14.02 -10.48 6.68
N SER A 395 -13.30 -10.55 7.80
CA SER A 395 -13.87 -11.04 9.06
C SER A 395 -14.96 -10.13 9.62
N GLY A 396 -14.98 -8.86 9.17
CA GLY A 396 -15.98 -7.92 9.59
C GLY A 396 -17.04 -7.66 8.52
N PHE A 397 -16.79 -6.66 7.69
CA PHE A 397 -17.75 -6.26 6.68
C PHE A 397 -17.51 -7.01 5.36
N GLY A 398 -18.61 -7.56 4.83
CA GLY A 398 -18.59 -8.34 3.59
C GLY A 398 -18.63 -9.86 3.78
N VAL A 399 -18.53 -10.37 5.00
CA VAL A 399 -18.81 -11.75 5.38
C VAL A 399 -20.31 -11.92 5.65
N ASN A 400 -20.84 -13.12 5.45
CA ASN A 400 -22.23 -13.39 5.82
C ASN A 400 -22.37 -13.42 7.34
N ASP A 401 -23.32 -12.67 7.85
CA ASP A 401 -23.74 -12.70 9.25
C ASP A 401 -24.14 -14.14 9.62
N PRO A 402 -23.50 -14.74 10.64
CA PRO A 402 -23.77 -16.13 11.03
C PRO A 402 -25.21 -16.34 11.55
N ILE A 403 -25.92 -15.26 11.90
CA ILE A 403 -27.29 -15.32 12.44
C ILE A 403 -28.32 -15.12 11.33
N THR A 404 -28.14 -14.10 10.49
CA THR A 404 -29.11 -13.73 9.47
C THR A 404 -28.82 -14.27 8.08
N GLY A 405 -27.57 -14.72 7.83
CA GLY A 405 -27.09 -15.15 6.51
C GLY A 405 -26.90 -14.01 5.51
N ASN A 406 -27.26 -12.78 5.86
CA ASN A 406 -27.06 -11.60 5.04
C ASN A 406 -25.60 -11.08 5.19
N ARG A 407 -25.17 -10.28 4.23
CA ARG A 407 -23.87 -9.63 4.31
C ARG A 407 -23.81 -8.66 5.51
N LEU A 408 -22.77 -8.77 6.34
CA LEU A 408 -22.50 -7.78 7.38
C LEU A 408 -22.10 -6.47 6.72
N GLU A 409 -22.84 -5.41 7.03
CA GLU A 409 -22.58 -4.06 6.53
C GLU A 409 -22.31 -3.12 7.72
N PRO A 410 -21.57 -2.01 7.52
CA PRO A 410 -21.38 -0.98 8.53
C PRO A 410 -22.73 -0.48 9.05
N GLN A 411 -22.86 -0.40 10.37
CA GLN A 411 -24.11 0.06 10.98
C GLN A 411 -24.19 1.58 11.00
N ASN A 412 -25.42 2.10 10.92
CA ASN A 412 -25.68 3.51 11.14
C ASN A 412 -25.47 3.83 12.65
N TYR A 413 -24.90 4.99 12.98
CA TYR A 413 -24.69 5.42 14.37
C TYR A 413 -25.98 5.42 15.22
N ASP A 414 -27.14 5.70 14.63
CA ASP A 414 -28.42 5.70 15.36
C ASP A 414 -28.84 4.29 15.81
N GLU A 415 -28.40 3.25 15.11
CA GLU A 415 -28.65 1.85 15.49
C GLU A 415 -27.82 1.41 16.71
N LEU A 416 -26.69 2.08 16.96
CA LEU A 416 -25.80 1.76 18.08
C LEU A 416 -26.42 2.07 19.44
N LEU A 417 -27.32 3.06 19.52
CA LEU A 417 -28.00 3.44 20.76
C LEU A 417 -28.86 2.32 21.37
N HIS A 418 -29.16 1.30 20.57
CA HIS A 418 -29.91 0.12 20.99
C HIS A 418 -29.03 -1.10 21.28
N ARG A 419 -27.70 -0.96 21.15
CA ARG A 419 -26.73 -2.05 21.36
C ARG A 419 -26.14 -1.98 22.77
N LYS A 420 -25.83 -3.16 23.32
CA LYS A 420 -25.20 -3.24 24.65
C LYS A 420 -23.70 -3.31 24.61
N VAL A 421 -23.14 -3.85 23.55
CA VAL A 421 -21.70 -4.00 23.34
C VAL A 421 -21.36 -3.36 22.00
N ILE A 422 -20.48 -2.36 22.01
CA ILE A 422 -20.07 -1.62 20.80
C ILE A 422 -18.58 -1.81 20.59
N LEU A 423 -18.22 -2.35 19.44
CA LEU A 423 -16.84 -2.47 18.98
C LEU A 423 -16.50 -1.29 18.08
N PHE A 424 -15.49 -0.53 18.50
CA PHE A 424 -15.03 0.67 17.83
C PHE A 424 -13.55 0.59 17.49
N GLY A 425 -13.16 1.02 16.27
CA GLY A 425 -11.75 1.11 15.90
C GLY A 425 -11.49 1.06 14.40
N ASP A 426 -10.30 0.58 14.05
CA ASP A 426 -9.84 0.41 12.68
C ASP A 426 -9.92 -1.05 12.20
N SER A 427 -9.06 -1.45 11.25
CA SER A 427 -8.98 -2.83 10.76
C SER A 427 -8.67 -3.85 11.86
N HIS A 428 -8.00 -3.45 12.94
CA HIS A 428 -7.73 -4.32 14.09
C HIS A 428 -8.99 -4.61 14.91
N ALA A 429 -9.92 -3.64 15.00
CA ALA A 429 -11.24 -3.91 15.57
C ALA A 429 -12.08 -4.81 14.66
N ASP A 430 -11.95 -4.65 13.34
CA ASP A 430 -12.67 -5.47 12.36
C ASP A 430 -12.38 -6.97 12.50
N HIS A 431 -11.20 -7.36 12.98
CA HIS A 431 -10.85 -8.75 13.26
C HIS A 431 -11.86 -9.44 14.18
N PHE A 432 -12.44 -8.72 15.13
CA PHE A 432 -13.32 -9.28 16.15
C PHE A 432 -14.81 -9.17 15.82
N THR A 433 -15.17 -8.47 14.75
CA THR A 433 -16.58 -8.24 14.39
C THR A 433 -17.37 -9.54 14.30
N LEU A 434 -16.82 -10.57 13.64
CA LEU A 434 -17.48 -11.86 13.49
C LEU A 434 -17.67 -12.57 14.83
N GLU A 435 -16.66 -12.56 15.70
CA GLU A 435 -16.72 -13.24 17.01
C GLU A 435 -17.68 -12.50 17.96
N PHE A 436 -17.69 -11.17 17.93
CA PHE A 436 -18.66 -10.37 18.67
C PHE A 436 -20.10 -10.63 18.18
N ARG A 437 -20.28 -10.72 16.87
CA ARG A 437 -21.60 -11.03 16.30
C ARG A 437 -22.08 -12.43 16.67
N LYS A 438 -21.20 -13.43 16.68
CA LYS A 438 -21.50 -14.79 17.14
C LYS A 438 -21.88 -14.83 18.62
N HIS A 439 -21.15 -14.07 19.45
CA HIS A 439 -21.27 -14.14 20.91
C HIS A 439 -22.44 -13.30 21.44
N PHE A 440 -22.55 -12.03 21.03
CA PHE A 440 -23.54 -11.09 21.55
C PHE A 440 -24.79 -10.95 20.67
N GLY A 441 -24.79 -11.55 19.47
CA GLY A 441 -25.95 -11.49 18.57
C GLY A 441 -26.32 -10.06 18.20
N ASP A 442 -27.61 -9.74 18.32
CA ASP A 442 -28.15 -8.41 18.04
C ASP A 442 -27.80 -7.35 19.09
N GLN A 443 -27.14 -7.72 20.19
CA GLN A 443 -26.64 -6.78 21.17
C GLN A 443 -25.30 -6.15 20.78
N ALA A 444 -24.57 -6.74 19.80
CA ALA A 444 -23.35 -6.19 19.25
C ALA A 444 -23.62 -5.08 18.25
N GLY A 445 -22.85 -4.00 18.33
CA GLY A 445 -22.79 -2.89 17.40
C GLY A 445 -21.35 -2.64 16.93
N PHE A 446 -21.16 -2.14 15.72
CA PHE A 446 -19.85 -2.02 15.09
C PHE A 446 -19.65 -0.64 14.48
N VAL A 447 -18.55 0.02 14.83
CA VAL A 447 -18.07 1.26 14.19
C VAL A 447 -16.64 1.07 13.76
N ILE A 448 -16.44 0.69 12.53
CA ILE A 448 -15.12 0.40 11.98
C ILE A 448 -14.78 1.45 10.92
N SER A 449 -13.63 2.09 11.06
CA SER A 449 -13.08 3.02 10.08
C SER A 449 -11.81 2.46 9.48
N HIS A 450 -11.89 1.98 8.24
CA HIS A 450 -10.75 1.43 7.49
C HIS A 450 -9.72 2.49 7.07
N GLY A 451 -9.41 3.39 7.93
CA GLY A 451 -8.47 4.45 7.65
C GLY A 451 -7.68 4.90 8.87
N GLY A 452 -7.68 4.09 9.95
CA GLY A 452 -7.01 4.43 11.20
C GLY A 452 -7.73 5.56 11.94
N LEU A 453 -8.67 5.19 12.81
CA LEU A 453 -9.19 6.11 13.82
C LEU A 453 -8.21 6.08 14.98
N VAL A 454 -7.39 7.08 15.06
CA VAL A 454 -6.46 7.20 16.16
C VAL A 454 -7.04 8.18 17.14
N LEU A 455 -7.37 7.72 18.36
CA LEU A 455 -7.90 8.57 19.45
C LEU A 455 -6.95 9.73 19.81
N HIS A 456 -5.65 9.60 19.49
CA HIS A 456 -4.71 10.71 19.63
C HIS A 456 -4.94 11.84 18.62
N SER A 457 -5.71 11.60 17.56
CA SER A 457 -6.15 12.64 16.60
C SER A 457 -7.20 13.58 17.21
N LEU A 458 -7.32 13.65 18.53
CA LEU A 458 -8.07 14.71 19.21
C LEU A 458 -7.51 16.09 18.88
N CYS A 459 -6.29 16.16 18.37
CA CYS A 459 -5.68 17.36 17.82
C CYS A 459 -5.15 17.04 16.43
N ILE A 460 -5.94 17.20 15.39
CA ILE A 460 -5.49 17.07 14.00
C ILE A 460 -4.95 18.41 13.51
N SER A 461 -3.80 18.37 12.89
CA SER A 461 -3.23 19.54 12.25
C SER A 461 -3.50 19.55 10.74
N GLU A 462 -3.59 20.75 10.14
CA GLU A 462 -3.65 20.94 8.67
C GLU A 462 -2.36 20.54 7.95
N ALA A 463 -1.35 20.06 8.65
CA ALA A 463 -0.09 19.61 8.07
C ALA A 463 -0.18 18.24 7.39
N MET A 464 -1.33 17.62 7.36
CA MET A 464 -1.59 16.48 6.50
C MET A 464 -1.87 16.91 5.04
N GLU A 465 -1.17 17.94 4.54
CA GLU A 465 -1.19 18.31 3.11
C GLU A 465 -0.74 17.16 2.20
N ASP A 466 -0.06 16.16 2.76
CA ASP A 466 0.41 14.96 2.04
C ASP A 466 -0.57 13.76 2.13
N ILE A 467 -1.60 13.81 2.96
CA ILE A 467 -2.68 12.82 3.00
C ILE A 467 -3.92 13.47 2.41
N ASP A 468 -4.65 12.72 1.56
CA ASP A 468 -5.90 13.19 0.97
C ASP A 468 -6.76 13.96 1.99
N PRO A 469 -6.95 15.27 1.82
CA PRO A 469 -7.71 16.10 2.78
C PRO A 469 -9.11 15.58 3.05
N ASP A 470 -9.76 15.00 2.03
CA ASP A 470 -11.11 14.41 2.14
C ASP A 470 -11.10 13.19 3.05
N MET A 471 -10.01 12.43 3.05
CA MET A 471 -9.88 11.24 3.92
C MET A 471 -9.65 11.65 5.38
N VAL A 472 -8.84 12.68 5.60
CA VAL A 472 -8.59 13.24 6.94
C VAL A 472 -9.87 13.82 7.52
N GLU A 473 -10.60 14.62 6.74
CA GLU A 473 -11.87 15.20 7.18
C GLU A 473 -12.93 14.13 7.47
N LYS A 474 -13.02 13.09 6.65
CA LYS A 474 -13.91 11.95 6.91
C LYS A 474 -13.58 11.24 8.22
N ARG A 475 -12.30 10.92 8.45
CA ARG A 475 -11.84 10.28 9.71
C ARG A 475 -12.13 11.14 10.93
N PHE A 476 -11.89 12.42 10.82
CA PHE A 476 -12.17 13.41 11.83
C PHE A 476 -13.65 13.49 12.17
N ASN A 477 -14.51 13.54 11.16
CA ASN A 477 -15.94 13.59 11.33
C ASN A 477 -16.48 12.30 11.95
N HIS A 478 -15.93 11.13 11.62
CA HIS A 478 -16.27 9.87 12.26
C HIS A 478 -15.91 9.84 13.75
N LEU A 479 -14.72 10.29 14.11
CA LEU A 479 -14.31 10.36 15.52
C LEU A 479 -15.16 11.34 16.30
N LYS A 480 -15.43 12.51 15.74
CA LYS A 480 -16.27 13.56 16.34
C LYS A 480 -17.70 13.06 16.59
N GLU A 481 -18.27 12.38 15.61
CA GLU A 481 -19.60 11.78 15.74
C GLU A 481 -19.60 10.66 16.77
N PHE A 482 -18.59 9.80 16.79
CA PHE A 482 -18.47 8.73 17.79
C PHE A 482 -18.40 9.29 19.21
N ILE A 483 -17.57 10.29 19.48
CA ILE A 483 -17.46 10.92 20.81
C ILE A 483 -18.78 11.56 21.23
N LYS A 484 -19.46 12.22 20.29
CA LYS A 484 -20.81 12.74 20.53
C LYS A 484 -21.77 11.62 20.92
N ARG A 485 -21.74 10.49 20.19
CA ARG A 485 -22.61 9.34 20.46
C ARG A 485 -22.29 8.62 21.77
N ILE A 486 -21.02 8.58 22.19
CA ILE A 486 -20.69 8.08 23.54
C ILE A 486 -21.51 8.79 24.62
N SER A 487 -21.74 10.11 24.48
CA SER A 487 -22.54 10.86 25.44
C SER A 487 -24.03 10.47 25.48
N GLU A 488 -24.52 9.85 24.40
CA GLU A 488 -25.92 9.45 24.21
C GLU A 488 -26.15 7.95 24.54
N LEU A 489 -25.10 7.16 24.75
CA LEU A 489 -25.24 5.72 25.01
C LEU A 489 -25.96 5.44 26.34
N PRO A 490 -26.77 4.38 26.41
CA PRO A 490 -27.39 3.97 27.69
C PRO A 490 -26.36 3.59 28.76
N ALA A 491 -26.70 3.83 30.01
CA ALA A 491 -25.89 3.37 31.15
C ALA A 491 -25.74 1.85 31.14
N GLY A 492 -24.55 1.36 31.48
CA GLY A 492 -24.20 -0.06 31.43
C GLY A 492 -23.83 -0.58 30.05
N THR A 493 -23.73 0.28 29.03
CA THR A 493 -23.17 -0.10 27.73
C THR A 493 -21.68 -0.42 27.85
N VAL A 494 -21.22 -1.40 27.11
CA VAL A 494 -19.81 -1.76 26.97
C VAL A 494 -19.29 -1.21 25.66
N VAL A 495 -18.19 -0.46 25.69
CA VAL A 495 -17.50 0.07 24.51
C VAL A 495 -16.11 -0.56 24.42
N VAL A 496 -15.83 -1.27 23.37
CA VAL A 496 -14.52 -1.84 23.10
C VAL A 496 -13.81 -0.98 22.07
N ILE A 497 -12.61 -0.53 22.37
CA ILE A 497 -11.80 0.33 21.49
C ILE A 497 -10.56 -0.47 21.08
N ASN A 498 -10.45 -0.82 19.81
CA ASN A 498 -9.29 -1.53 19.31
C ASN A 498 -8.76 -0.90 18.01
N ASN A 499 -7.50 -0.49 18.05
CA ASN A 499 -6.80 0.14 16.92
C ASN A 499 -5.41 -0.46 16.75
N ARG A 500 -4.78 -0.20 15.60
CA ARG A 500 -3.37 -0.46 15.34
C ARG A 500 -2.49 0.54 16.12
N TRP A 501 -2.40 0.33 17.44
CA TRP A 501 -1.73 1.26 18.34
C TRP A 501 -0.25 1.44 18.05
N THR A 502 0.43 0.37 17.62
CA THR A 502 1.89 0.35 17.37
C THR A 502 2.34 1.21 16.18
N ASP A 503 1.43 1.56 15.28
CA ASP A 503 1.72 2.43 14.11
C ASP A 503 1.23 3.88 14.34
N ALA A 504 0.48 4.08 15.39
CA ALA A 504 -0.18 5.35 15.67
C ALA A 504 0.80 6.49 16.03
N ASP A 505 1.97 6.17 16.60
CA ASP A 505 2.99 7.16 16.96
C ASP A 505 3.69 7.75 15.74
N ARG A 506 3.85 6.98 14.68
CA ARG A 506 4.40 7.51 13.42
C ARG A 506 3.52 8.62 12.88
N VAL A 507 2.21 8.36 12.85
CA VAL A 507 1.22 9.36 12.42
C VAL A 507 1.20 10.56 13.37
N TYR A 508 1.31 10.33 14.68
CA TYR A 508 1.38 11.38 15.67
C TYR A 508 2.60 12.31 15.51
N ASN A 509 3.78 11.74 15.29
CA ASN A 509 5.01 12.50 15.11
C ASN A 509 4.99 13.32 13.82
N GLU A 510 4.47 12.79 12.73
CA GLU A 510 4.30 13.50 11.47
C GLU A 510 3.32 14.68 11.59
N VAL A 511 2.26 14.54 12.41
CA VAL A 511 1.23 15.55 12.61
C VAL A 511 1.63 16.62 13.62
N SER A 512 2.36 16.25 14.69
CA SER A 512 2.67 17.17 15.79
C SER A 512 3.64 18.30 15.43
N GLU A 513 4.42 18.14 14.36
CA GLU A 513 5.38 19.16 13.92
C GLU A 513 4.73 20.39 13.28
N ASN A 514 3.50 20.29 12.80
CA ASN A 514 2.97 21.26 11.85
C ASN A 514 1.73 22.08 12.27
N ARG A 515 0.91 21.66 13.28
CA ARG A 515 -0.20 22.52 13.75
C ARG A 515 -0.62 22.38 15.22
N PRO A 516 -0.65 23.48 15.98
CA PRO A 516 -0.99 23.46 17.41
C PRO A 516 -2.45 23.78 17.78
N ASP A 517 -3.35 24.04 16.86
CA ASP A 517 -4.57 24.82 17.17
C ASP A 517 -5.92 24.15 16.88
N MET A 518 -5.95 22.88 16.45
CA MET A 518 -7.23 22.18 16.23
C MET A 518 -7.61 21.25 17.37
N CYS A 519 -8.69 21.58 18.05
CA CYS A 519 -9.24 20.83 19.16
C CYS A 519 -10.62 20.25 18.87
N LEU A 520 -10.83 18.94 19.12
CA LEU A 520 -12.03 18.22 18.75
C LEU A 520 -13.12 18.13 19.80
N LEU A 521 -12.78 18.27 21.04
CA LEU A 521 -13.66 17.91 22.15
C LEU A 521 -14.24 19.11 22.93
N GLY A 522 -14.48 20.24 22.28
CA GLY A 522 -15.20 21.36 22.83
C GLY A 522 -14.67 21.88 24.17
N ASN A 523 -14.93 21.21 25.28
CA ASN A 523 -14.52 21.59 26.64
C ASN A 523 -13.40 20.71 27.22
N LEU A 524 -12.88 19.74 26.49
CA LEU A 524 -11.75 18.93 26.96
C LEU A 524 -10.44 19.65 26.64
N PRO A 525 -9.42 19.57 27.53
CA PRO A 525 -8.16 20.26 27.31
C PRO A 525 -7.51 19.72 26.06
N CYS A 526 -7.37 20.58 25.06
CA CYS A 526 -6.51 20.32 23.93
C CYS A 526 -5.09 20.36 24.41
N PHE A 527 -4.39 19.25 24.27
CA PHE A 527 -2.96 19.28 24.38
C PHE A 527 -2.44 20.05 23.16
N GLN A 528 -1.97 21.25 23.40
CA GLN A 528 -1.13 21.93 22.43
C GLN A 528 0.08 21.02 22.24
N ALA A 529 0.13 20.30 21.14
CA ALA A 529 1.27 19.51 20.72
C ALA A 529 2.43 20.48 20.41
N ARG A 530 3.03 21.01 21.45
CA ARG A 530 4.34 21.63 21.37
C ARG A 530 5.33 20.54 21.74
N ASN A 531 6.17 20.13 20.82
CA ASN A 531 7.47 19.43 20.89
C ASN A 531 7.93 18.76 22.23
N SER A 532 7.05 18.55 23.19
CA SER A 532 7.35 18.07 24.54
C SER A 532 6.39 16.98 25.07
N VAL A 533 5.35 16.59 24.32
CA VAL A 533 4.41 15.55 24.75
C VAL A 533 4.63 14.31 23.89
N THR A 534 4.91 13.18 24.53
CA THR A 534 5.04 11.90 23.83
C THR A 534 3.68 11.37 23.37
N PHE A 535 3.68 10.46 22.39
CA PHE A 535 2.46 9.78 21.96
C PHE A 535 1.72 9.10 23.11
N GLU A 536 2.46 8.43 23.99
CA GLU A 536 1.93 7.72 25.15
C GLU A 536 1.20 8.67 26.11
N GLN A 537 1.77 9.86 26.34
CA GLN A 537 1.14 10.87 27.19
C GLN A 537 -0.13 11.42 26.53
N ALA A 538 -0.11 11.70 25.24
CA ALA A 538 -1.28 12.17 24.50
C ALA A 538 -2.42 11.13 24.47
N LEU A 539 -2.07 9.86 24.30
CA LEU A 539 -3.01 8.73 24.31
C LEU A 539 -3.64 8.58 25.71
N TYR A 540 -2.81 8.61 26.76
CA TYR A 540 -3.28 8.53 28.15
C TYR A 540 -4.30 9.62 28.49
N GLU A 541 -3.98 10.88 28.22
CA GLU A 541 -4.87 12.00 28.55
C GLU A 541 -6.17 11.98 27.73
N SER A 542 -6.08 11.58 26.46
CA SER A 542 -7.23 11.49 25.58
C SER A 542 -8.21 10.39 26.03
N LEU A 543 -7.71 9.19 26.31
CA LEU A 543 -8.53 8.09 26.82
C LEU A 543 -9.09 8.42 28.20
N LYS A 544 -8.28 8.98 29.10
CA LYS A 544 -8.72 9.41 30.44
C LYS A 544 -9.88 10.39 30.37
N ALA A 545 -9.81 11.36 29.47
CA ALA A 545 -10.86 12.34 29.28
C ALA A 545 -12.17 11.70 28.80
N VAL A 546 -12.10 10.82 27.79
CA VAL A 546 -13.27 10.12 27.24
C VAL A 546 -13.91 9.22 28.30
N VAL A 547 -13.12 8.39 28.96
CA VAL A 547 -13.59 7.39 29.92
C VAL A 547 -14.19 8.07 31.17
N SER A 548 -13.51 9.12 31.67
CA SER A 548 -14.01 9.89 32.84
C SER A 548 -15.29 10.66 32.57
N SER A 549 -15.60 10.98 31.31
CA SER A 549 -16.84 11.66 30.93
C SER A 549 -18.08 10.77 31.08
N ARG A 550 -17.91 9.44 31.12
CA ARG A 550 -19.01 8.47 31.22
C ARG A 550 -18.66 7.33 32.20
N PRO A 551 -18.69 7.60 33.49
CA PRO A 551 -18.41 6.62 34.56
C PRO A 551 -19.46 5.51 34.62
N ASP A 552 -20.58 5.67 33.96
CA ASP A 552 -21.74 4.77 33.91
C ASP A 552 -21.68 3.74 32.78
N ILE A 553 -20.67 3.78 31.91
CA ILE A 553 -20.40 2.80 30.88
C ILE A 553 -18.99 2.19 31.04
N HIS A 554 -18.79 0.99 30.53
CA HIS A 554 -17.51 0.29 30.63
C HIS A 554 -16.73 0.36 29.34
N PHE A 555 -15.45 0.69 29.43
CA PHE A 555 -14.53 0.75 28.29
C PHE A 555 -13.53 -0.40 28.36
N PHE A 556 -13.41 -1.14 27.28
CA PHE A 556 -12.42 -2.20 27.11
C PHE A 556 -11.42 -1.84 26.03
N VAL A 557 -10.15 -2.03 26.31
CA VAL A 557 -9.07 -1.85 25.33
C VAL A 557 -8.22 -3.11 25.30
N PRO A 558 -8.22 -3.85 24.19
CA PRO A 558 -7.28 -4.94 23.98
C PRO A 558 -5.84 -4.42 23.95
N LEU A 559 -4.92 -5.12 24.63
CA LEU A 559 -3.49 -4.83 24.55
C LEU A 559 -2.98 -5.01 23.11
N SER A 560 -1.95 -4.25 22.77
CA SER A 560 -1.43 -4.16 21.41
C SER A 560 -0.99 -5.50 20.86
N MET A 561 -1.45 -5.87 19.67
CA MET A 561 -1.01 -7.09 19.00
C MET A 561 0.44 -6.94 18.51
N TYR A 562 1.17 -8.04 18.48
CA TYR A 562 2.51 -8.09 17.92
C TYR A 562 2.49 -8.14 16.40
N VAL A 563 3.55 -7.59 15.80
CA VAL A 563 3.78 -7.63 14.36
C VAL A 563 4.64 -8.83 14.00
N VAL A 564 4.25 -9.56 12.97
CA VAL A 564 4.96 -10.75 12.49
C VAL A 564 5.42 -10.52 11.05
N PRO A 565 6.59 -9.92 10.84
CA PRO A 565 7.03 -9.48 9.51
C PRO A 565 7.20 -10.60 8.46
N LEU A 566 6.96 -11.85 8.81
CA LEU A 566 7.38 -13.01 8.04
C LEU A 566 6.24 -13.93 7.60
N VAL A 567 5.02 -13.72 8.09
CA VAL A 567 3.88 -14.63 7.85
C VAL A 567 3.57 -14.78 6.38
N ARG A 568 3.58 -13.67 5.62
CA ARG A 568 3.34 -13.71 4.17
C ARG A 568 4.33 -14.60 3.45
N THR A 569 5.61 -14.46 3.74
CA THR A 569 6.68 -15.15 3.02
C THR A 569 6.63 -16.65 3.21
N TRP A 570 6.44 -17.10 4.45
CA TRP A 570 6.39 -18.52 4.74
C TRP A 570 5.15 -19.19 4.14
N ARG A 571 4.00 -18.58 4.31
CA ARG A 571 2.73 -19.03 3.77
C ARG A 571 2.77 -19.21 2.25
N ASP A 572 3.34 -18.24 1.53
CA ASP A 572 3.34 -18.20 0.08
C ASP A 572 4.18 -19.31 -0.54
N PHE A 573 5.18 -19.83 0.17
CA PHE A 573 6.06 -20.90 -0.33
C PHE A 573 5.59 -22.32 0.00
N ASP A 574 4.69 -22.49 0.95
CA ASP A 574 4.30 -23.85 1.39
C ASP A 574 3.24 -24.49 0.47
N CYS A 575 2.40 -23.69 -0.19
CA CYS A 575 1.36 -24.22 -1.06
C CYS A 575 1.87 -24.65 -2.46
N ILE A 576 3.10 -24.31 -2.85
CA ILE A 576 3.70 -24.66 -4.14
C ILE A 576 4.81 -25.67 -3.96
N SER A 577 4.60 -26.90 -4.46
CA SER A 577 5.66 -27.91 -4.51
C SER A 577 6.48 -27.74 -5.79
N SER A 578 7.69 -27.21 -5.68
CA SER A 578 8.61 -27.02 -6.81
C SER A 578 10.06 -27.27 -6.37
N PRO A 579 10.98 -27.52 -7.34
CA PRO A 579 12.41 -27.63 -7.01
C PRO A 579 12.98 -26.37 -6.36
N LEU A 580 12.49 -25.20 -6.72
CA LEU A 580 12.98 -23.93 -6.17
C LEU A 580 12.43 -23.68 -4.77
N THR A 581 11.16 -24.02 -4.48
CA THR A 581 10.63 -23.97 -3.11
C THR A 581 11.33 -24.97 -2.20
N SER A 582 11.59 -26.21 -2.66
CA SER A 582 12.33 -27.18 -1.88
C SER A 582 13.78 -26.74 -1.59
N LEU A 583 14.45 -26.13 -2.57
CA LEU A 583 15.79 -25.56 -2.36
C LEU A 583 15.75 -24.39 -1.36
N TYR A 584 14.76 -23.52 -1.49
CA TYR A 584 14.57 -22.40 -0.57
C TYR A 584 14.28 -22.89 0.86
N GLN A 585 13.39 -23.84 1.04
CA GLN A 585 13.09 -24.43 2.35
C GLN A 585 14.34 -25.07 2.97
N HIS A 586 15.15 -25.76 2.16
CA HIS A 586 16.43 -26.30 2.65
C HIS A 586 17.41 -25.18 3.06
N PHE A 587 17.54 -24.14 2.26
CA PHE A 587 18.36 -22.96 2.57
C PHE A 587 17.85 -22.23 3.81
N ALA A 588 16.55 -21.98 3.88
CA ALA A 588 15.92 -21.33 5.04
C ALA A 588 16.17 -22.13 6.33
N ASN A 589 16.04 -23.45 6.27
CA ASN A 589 16.28 -24.31 7.43
C ASN A 589 17.75 -24.43 7.85
N THR A 590 18.71 -24.10 6.97
CA THR A 590 20.14 -24.31 7.23
C THR A 590 20.93 -23.02 7.42
N VAL A 591 20.52 -21.92 6.75
CA VAL A 591 21.31 -20.68 6.65
C VAL A 591 20.62 -19.49 7.29
N LEU A 592 19.31 -19.36 7.11
CA LEU A 592 18.56 -18.32 7.80
C LEU A 592 18.43 -18.72 9.27
N ALA A 593 18.91 -17.87 10.17
CA ALA A 593 19.00 -18.15 11.59
C ALA A 593 17.66 -18.65 12.17
N PRO A 594 17.69 -19.55 13.17
CA PRO A 594 16.49 -20.11 13.80
C PRO A 594 15.52 -19.07 14.36
N GLU A 595 16.00 -17.87 14.63
CA GLU A 595 15.23 -16.73 15.13
C GLU A 595 14.19 -16.21 14.13
N TYR A 596 14.41 -16.44 12.84
CA TYR A 596 13.49 -16.01 11.76
C TYR A 596 12.71 -17.17 11.14
N LEU A 597 12.98 -18.41 11.53
CA LEU A 597 12.28 -19.58 11.02
C LEU A 597 11.10 -19.89 11.93
N ILE A 598 9.93 -19.97 11.34
CA ILE A 598 8.71 -20.49 11.96
C ILE A 598 8.92 -22.01 12.17
N LYS A 599 9.83 -22.35 13.05
CA LYS A 599 10.00 -23.73 13.45
C LYS A 599 8.90 -24.05 14.46
N HIS A 600 7.95 -24.89 14.10
CA HIS A 600 6.80 -25.25 14.93
C HIS A 600 5.73 -24.16 15.14
N GLY A 601 5.56 -23.22 14.22
CA GLY A 601 4.48 -22.23 14.25
C GLY A 601 4.63 -21.11 15.28
N TYR A 602 5.84 -20.85 15.79
CA TYR A 602 6.13 -19.78 16.75
C TYR A 602 7.20 -18.82 16.26
N VAL A 603 7.06 -17.54 16.65
CA VAL A 603 8.06 -16.48 16.45
C VAL A 603 8.37 -15.81 17.78
N THR A 604 9.52 -15.13 17.85
CA THR A 604 9.84 -14.20 18.93
C THR A 604 9.66 -12.78 18.40
N PRO A 605 8.51 -12.13 18.64
CA PRO A 605 8.27 -10.77 18.14
C PRO A 605 9.02 -9.74 18.98
N ASP A 606 9.34 -8.58 18.38
CA ASP A 606 9.73 -7.39 19.13
C ASP A 606 8.47 -6.74 19.73
N LEU A 607 8.31 -6.89 21.03
CA LEU A 607 7.18 -6.32 21.79
C LEU A 607 7.50 -5.00 22.48
N SER A 608 8.71 -4.45 22.32
CA SER A 608 9.14 -3.25 23.04
C SER A 608 8.20 -2.08 22.83
N ARG A 609 7.74 -1.88 21.60
CA ARG A 609 6.79 -0.82 21.25
C ARG A 609 5.38 -1.10 21.78
N ALA A 610 4.92 -2.34 21.68
CA ALA A 610 3.64 -2.77 22.20
C ALA A 610 3.57 -2.55 23.72
N HIS A 611 4.60 -2.96 24.46
CA HIS A 611 4.66 -2.79 25.92
C HIS A 611 4.62 -1.31 26.34
N ALA A 612 5.31 -0.42 25.62
CA ALA A 612 5.27 1.02 25.95
C ALA A 612 3.86 1.61 25.82
N ILE A 613 3.05 1.11 24.88
CA ILE A 613 1.65 1.52 24.70
C ILE A 613 0.75 0.83 25.73
N ASP A 614 0.97 -0.45 25.98
CA ASP A 614 0.21 -1.24 26.93
C ASP A 614 0.32 -0.69 28.37
N ASP A 615 1.48 -0.15 28.74
CA ASP A 615 1.69 0.53 30.01
C ASP A 615 0.72 1.71 30.23
N VAL A 616 0.31 2.39 29.14
CA VAL A 616 -0.71 3.43 29.19
C VAL A 616 -2.07 2.85 29.59
N PHE A 617 -2.44 1.73 29.00
CA PHE A 617 -3.73 1.07 29.27
C PHE A 617 -3.78 0.48 30.68
N ILE A 618 -2.70 -0.18 31.11
CA ILE A 618 -2.58 -0.73 32.47
C ILE A 618 -2.66 0.38 33.51
N ARG A 619 -2.04 1.53 33.27
CA ARG A 619 -2.13 2.69 34.14
C ARG A 619 -3.55 3.25 34.22
N LEU A 620 -4.25 3.37 33.09
CA LEU A 620 -5.65 3.83 33.07
C LEU A 620 -6.58 2.89 33.83
N GLU A 621 -6.38 1.57 33.73
CA GLU A 621 -7.15 0.58 34.48
C GLU A 621 -6.99 0.72 35.99
N GLN A 622 -5.77 1.05 36.45
CA GLN A 622 -5.53 1.33 37.90
C GLN A 622 -6.21 2.58 38.41
N GLU A 623 -6.43 3.57 37.52
CA GLU A 623 -7.00 4.87 37.92
C GLU A 623 -8.53 4.96 37.71
N LEU A 624 -9.08 4.21 36.76
CA LEU A 624 -10.48 4.33 36.33
C LEU A 624 -11.22 3.00 36.47
N PRO A 625 -12.20 2.89 37.38
CA PRO A 625 -12.88 1.62 37.67
C PRO A 625 -13.76 1.11 36.52
N ASN A 626 -14.05 1.93 35.53
CA ASN A 626 -14.83 1.59 34.34
C ASN A 626 -13.96 1.41 33.07
N PHE A 627 -12.63 1.37 33.24
CA PHE A 627 -11.69 1.07 32.17
C PHE A 627 -11.04 -0.30 32.41
N HIS A 628 -10.95 -1.12 31.36
CA HIS A 628 -10.46 -2.49 31.43
C HIS A 628 -9.49 -2.73 30.29
N SER A 629 -8.25 -3.10 30.61
CA SER A 629 -7.27 -3.58 29.64
C SER A 629 -7.31 -5.12 29.58
N VAL A 630 -7.23 -5.68 28.38
CA VAL A 630 -7.32 -7.15 28.21
C VAL A 630 -6.19 -7.65 27.33
N ASP A 631 -5.40 -8.58 27.86
CA ASP A 631 -4.34 -9.22 27.07
C ASP A 631 -4.89 -10.30 26.13
N ILE A 632 -5.12 -9.89 24.89
CA ILE A 632 -5.59 -10.76 23.81
C ILE A 632 -4.46 -11.64 23.22
N ARG A 633 -3.20 -11.40 23.61
CA ARG A 633 -2.04 -12.21 23.20
C ARG A 633 -1.89 -13.46 24.05
N ALA A 634 -2.40 -13.45 25.28
CA ALA A 634 -2.25 -14.55 26.23
C ALA A 634 -2.56 -15.95 25.66
N PRO A 635 -3.61 -16.15 24.84
CA PRO A 635 -3.86 -17.46 24.22
C PRO A 635 -2.96 -17.74 23.00
N LEU A 636 -2.27 -16.75 22.46
CA LEU A 636 -1.40 -16.87 21.28
C LEU A 636 0.07 -17.00 21.67
N CYS A 637 0.48 -16.48 22.82
CA CYS A 637 1.88 -16.48 23.23
C CYS A 637 2.11 -17.45 24.38
N LEU A 638 3.17 -18.25 24.29
CA LEU A 638 3.57 -19.16 25.38
C LEU A 638 4.19 -18.41 26.56
N ASN A 639 4.93 -17.37 26.25
CA ASN A 639 5.55 -16.39 27.16
C ASN A 639 5.71 -15.13 26.32
N ASP A 640 6.21 -14.03 26.88
CA ASP A 640 6.54 -12.81 26.14
C ASP A 640 7.53 -13.02 25.00
N ASP A 641 8.25 -14.13 25.02
CA ASP A 641 9.32 -14.42 24.06
C ASP A 641 8.86 -15.20 22.83
N ARG A 642 7.75 -15.96 22.87
CA ARG A 642 7.33 -16.84 21.78
C ARG A 642 5.84 -16.81 21.56
N CYS A 643 5.45 -16.22 20.43
CA CYS A 643 4.06 -16.11 20.03
C CYS A 643 3.73 -16.98 18.81
N ARG A 644 2.55 -17.55 18.81
CA ARG A 644 2.07 -18.50 17.80
C ARG A 644 1.69 -17.73 16.54
N VAL A 645 2.18 -18.20 15.41
CA VAL A 645 1.81 -17.68 14.07
C VAL A 645 1.02 -18.71 13.27
N MET A 646 1.06 -19.97 13.71
CA MET A 646 0.27 -21.08 13.16
C MET A 646 -0.14 -22.03 14.25
N ASP A 647 -1.25 -22.69 14.03
CA ASP A 647 -1.70 -23.81 14.87
C ASP A 647 -0.96 -25.12 14.54
N ASP A 648 -1.17 -26.13 15.36
CA ASP A 648 -0.49 -27.45 15.23
C ASP A 648 -0.90 -28.19 13.94
N ASP A 649 -2.07 -27.88 13.39
CA ASP A 649 -2.57 -28.39 12.11
C ASP A 649 -2.11 -27.57 10.88
N GLY A 650 -1.33 -26.50 11.10
CA GLY A 650 -0.84 -25.62 10.05
C GLY A 650 -1.76 -24.46 9.72
N THR A 651 -2.84 -24.23 10.47
CA THR A 651 -3.74 -23.10 10.24
C THR A 651 -3.10 -21.80 10.69
N PRO A 652 -2.93 -20.79 9.81
CA PRO A 652 -2.30 -19.53 10.16
C PRO A 652 -3.12 -18.70 11.15
N MET A 653 -2.45 -18.08 12.14
CA MET A 653 -3.03 -17.13 13.09
C MET A 653 -3.17 -15.72 12.49
N PHE A 654 -2.32 -15.39 11.52
CA PHE A 654 -2.26 -14.10 10.89
C PHE A 654 -2.55 -14.18 9.41
N TYR A 655 -3.22 -13.14 8.90
CA TYR A 655 -3.47 -12.93 7.50
C TYR A 655 -2.26 -12.29 6.79
N ASP A 656 -1.68 -11.28 7.40
CA ASP A 656 -0.46 -10.57 6.99
C ASP A 656 0.43 -10.33 8.21
N ASP A 657 1.26 -9.31 8.18
CA ASP A 657 2.24 -9.04 9.24
C ASP A 657 1.62 -8.58 10.56
N ASP A 658 0.40 -8.04 10.56
CA ASP A 658 -0.24 -7.45 11.73
C ASP A 658 -1.74 -7.72 11.87
N HIS A 659 -2.38 -8.28 10.82
CA HIS A 659 -3.78 -8.62 10.88
C HIS A 659 -3.99 -10.11 11.20
N LEU A 660 -4.86 -10.37 12.18
CA LEU A 660 -5.26 -11.74 12.51
C LEU A 660 -6.10 -12.38 11.39
N SER A 661 -5.89 -13.66 11.15
CA SER A 661 -6.85 -14.48 10.41
C SER A 661 -8.13 -14.67 11.25
N ALA A 662 -9.23 -15.18 10.66
CA ALA A 662 -10.40 -15.51 11.48
C ALA A 662 -10.11 -16.56 12.55
N HIS A 663 -9.21 -17.50 12.22
CA HIS A 663 -8.79 -18.50 13.19
C HIS A 663 -8.05 -17.82 14.35
N GLY A 664 -7.06 -16.99 14.06
CA GLY A 664 -6.34 -16.21 15.07
C GLY A 664 -7.27 -15.29 15.87
N ALA A 665 -8.17 -14.59 15.20
CA ALA A 665 -9.16 -13.71 15.82
C ALA A 665 -10.11 -14.48 16.77
N SER A 666 -10.55 -15.68 16.39
CA SER A 666 -11.40 -16.52 17.23
C SER A 666 -10.72 -16.97 18.51
N ILE A 667 -9.39 -17.10 18.49
CA ILE A 667 -8.58 -17.45 19.66
C ILE A 667 -8.30 -16.21 20.51
N ALA A 668 -7.85 -15.13 19.88
CA ALA A 668 -7.51 -13.86 20.55
C ALA A 668 -8.73 -13.17 21.18
N ALA A 669 -9.93 -13.36 20.63
CA ALA A 669 -11.16 -12.76 21.17
C ALA A 669 -11.60 -13.37 22.51
N ARG A 670 -11.22 -14.60 22.83
CA ARG A 670 -11.74 -15.33 24.02
C ARG A 670 -11.55 -14.56 25.33
N PRO A 671 -10.33 -14.13 25.72
CA PRO A 671 -10.16 -13.40 26.97
C PRO A 671 -10.96 -12.07 26.98
N LEU A 672 -11.11 -11.41 25.84
CA LEU A 672 -11.89 -10.20 25.73
C LEU A 672 -13.39 -10.45 25.95
N LEU A 673 -13.94 -11.48 25.33
CA LEU A 673 -15.35 -11.86 25.48
C LEU A 673 -15.65 -12.30 26.92
N GLU A 674 -14.78 -13.09 27.54
CA GLU A 674 -14.91 -13.51 28.94
C GLU A 674 -14.85 -12.34 29.93
N ALA A 675 -13.96 -11.37 29.69
CA ALA A 675 -13.88 -10.16 30.51
C ALA A 675 -15.15 -9.30 30.40
N ILE A 676 -15.69 -9.14 29.20
CA ILE A 676 -16.95 -8.42 28.95
C ILE A 676 -18.11 -9.11 29.65
N ASP A 677 -18.25 -10.44 29.51
CA ASP A 677 -19.32 -11.21 30.16
C ASP A 677 -19.27 -11.07 31.68
N SER A 678 -18.08 -11.06 32.27
CA SER A 678 -17.88 -10.91 33.70
C SER A 678 -18.41 -9.57 34.22
N VAL A 679 -18.14 -8.48 33.51
CA VAL A 679 -18.63 -7.13 33.85
C VAL A 679 -20.14 -7.01 33.64
N MET A 680 -20.66 -7.56 32.55
CA MET A 680 -22.10 -7.55 32.27
C MET A 680 -22.89 -8.34 33.32
N ALA A 681 -22.36 -9.47 33.79
CA ALA A 681 -22.98 -10.27 34.85
C ALA A 681 -22.99 -9.53 36.21
N ALA A 682 -21.88 -8.88 36.55
CA ALA A 682 -21.78 -8.07 37.77
C ALA A 682 -22.75 -6.88 37.77
N SER A 683 -22.88 -6.19 36.67
CA SER A 683 -23.83 -5.06 36.52
C SER A 683 -25.27 -5.52 36.60
N SER A 684 -25.59 -6.73 36.15
CA SER A 684 -26.95 -7.30 36.26
C SER A 684 -27.33 -7.65 37.71
N GLN A 685 -26.38 -8.12 38.50
CA GLN A 685 -26.60 -8.45 39.94
C GLN A 685 -26.80 -7.22 40.80
N THR A 686 -26.09 -6.12 40.50
CA THR A 686 -26.21 -4.84 41.22
C THR A 686 -27.58 -4.19 40.99
N SER A 687 -28.12 -4.31 39.78
CA SER A 687 -29.47 -3.81 39.47
C SER A 687 -30.57 -4.66 40.07
N ALA A 688 -30.37 -5.96 40.28
CA ALA A 688 -31.33 -6.87 40.93
C ALA A 688 -31.35 -6.69 42.47
N SER A 689 -30.22 -6.40 43.08
CA SER A 689 -30.11 -6.14 44.53
C SER A 689 -30.63 -4.75 44.96
N GLY A 690 -30.57 -3.75 44.09
CA GLY A 690 -31.12 -2.41 44.31
C GLY A 690 -32.64 -2.36 44.28
N SER A 691 -33.32 -3.36 43.73
CA SER A 691 -34.78 -3.45 43.62
C SER A 691 -35.46 -4.10 44.84
N GLN A 692 -34.70 -4.65 45.81
CA GLN A 692 -35.26 -5.34 46.99
C GLN A 692 -35.37 -4.50 48.28
N ASN A 693 -34.95 -3.24 48.30
CA ASN A 693 -34.94 -2.42 49.52
C ASN A 693 -35.93 -1.26 49.52
N HIS A 694 -37.16 -1.46 49.00
CA HIS A 694 -38.28 -0.60 49.33
C HIS A 694 -39.44 -1.44 49.86
N LYS A 695 -39.41 -1.68 51.18
CA LYS A 695 -40.56 -2.11 51.98
C LYS A 695 -41.26 -0.84 52.45
N PRO A 696 -42.55 -0.60 52.17
CA PRO A 696 -43.23 0.56 52.73
C PRO A 696 -43.67 0.21 54.15
N GLU A 697 -43.31 1.09 55.07
CA GLU A 697 -43.85 1.12 56.45
C GLU A 697 -45.35 1.38 56.46
N SER A 698 -46.02 0.59 57.31
CA SER A 698 -47.42 0.63 57.64
C SER A 698 -47.82 1.94 58.37
N ALA A 699 -48.85 2.62 57.92
CA ALA A 699 -49.64 3.55 58.75
C ALA A 699 -51.12 3.15 58.67
N SER A 700 -51.67 3.01 59.88
CA SER A 700 -52.94 2.52 60.32
C SER A 700 -54.16 3.31 59.81
N ALA A 701 -55.27 2.58 59.84
CA ALA A 701 -56.64 2.88 59.45
C ALA A 701 -57.31 4.01 60.22
N PRO A 702 -58.52 4.50 59.80
CA PRO A 702 -59.70 3.83 60.30
C PRO A 702 -60.89 3.63 59.35
N GLN A 703 -61.75 2.73 59.81
CA GLN A 703 -62.99 2.18 59.31
C GLN A 703 -64.06 3.21 58.89
N ASN A 704 -64.88 2.95 57.91
CA ASN A 704 -66.30 2.66 58.10
C ASN A 704 -67.09 2.30 56.79
N HIS A 705 -67.75 1.20 56.93
CA HIS A 705 -69.16 0.80 56.57
C HIS A 705 -69.73 0.86 55.14
N ASN A 706 -70.28 -0.31 54.90
CA ASN A 706 -71.52 -0.68 54.16
C ASN A 706 -71.54 -0.58 52.66
N SER A 707 -72.06 -1.53 51.93
CA SER A 707 -72.90 -2.72 52.04
C SER A 707 -73.24 -3.20 50.60
N GLU A 708 -73.55 -4.49 50.54
CA GLU A 708 -74.43 -5.15 49.59
C GLU A 708 -73.96 -5.30 48.12
N ALA A 709 -73.74 -6.43 47.68
CA ALA A 709 -74.51 -7.62 47.38
C ALA A 709 -74.66 -7.91 45.87
N ALA A 710 -74.44 -9.15 45.55
CA ALA A 710 -75.12 -10.01 44.61
C ALA A 710 -74.35 -10.31 43.29
N SER A 711 -73.79 -11.47 43.24
CA SER A 711 -74.25 -12.72 42.55
C SER A 711 -74.05 -12.83 41.03
N GLY A 712 -73.53 -13.97 40.68
CA GLY A 712 -73.83 -14.72 39.49
C GLY A 712 -72.60 -15.05 38.63
N SER A 713 -71.85 -16.16 38.86
CA SER A 713 -72.07 -17.52 38.31
C SER A 713 -72.09 -17.60 36.77
N GLN A 714 -71.13 -18.20 36.15
CA GLN A 714 -71.03 -19.57 35.67
C GLN A 714 -69.99 -19.70 34.52
N ASN A 715 -69.06 -20.57 34.76
CA ASN A 715 -68.58 -21.69 33.94
C ASN A 715 -68.90 -21.71 32.43
N HIS A 716 -67.86 -21.94 31.66
CA HIS A 716 -67.69 -23.18 30.86
C HIS A 716 -66.28 -23.29 30.18
N LYS A 717 -65.67 -24.41 30.43
CA LYS A 717 -64.65 -25.09 29.66
C LYS A 717 -65.31 -26.37 29.13
N PRO A 718 -64.77 -27.22 28.22
CA PRO A 718 -63.67 -27.17 27.24
C PRO A 718 -64.08 -27.81 25.87
N GLU A 719 -63.10 -28.08 25.01
CA GLU A 719 -62.83 -29.26 24.13
C GLU A 719 -62.20 -28.82 22.82
N SER A 720 -61.03 -29.19 22.52
CA SER A 720 -60.33 -30.38 21.99
C SER A 720 -60.62 -30.67 20.49
N ALA A 721 -59.52 -30.85 19.82
CA ALA A 721 -59.20 -31.90 18.86
C ALA A 721 -59.01 -31.54 17.37
N SER A 722 -57.85 -31.94 16.90
CA SER A 722 -57.48 -32.69 15.70
C SER A 722 -57.01 -31.92 14.44
N GLY A 723 -55.69 -32.13 14.12
CA GLY A 723 -55.17 -32.08 12.74
C GLY A 723 -55.53 -33.39 11.96
N PRO A 724 -54.84 -33.75 10.88
CA PRO A 724 -53.93 -33.04 9.94
C PRO A 724 -54.37 -33.27 8.46
N GLN A 725 -53.71 -32.67 7.45
CA GLN A 725 -53.40 -33.40 6.21
C GLN A 725 -52.56 -32.62 5.21
N ASN A 726 -51.55 -33.34 4.71
CA ASN A 726 -50.70 -33.15 3.55
C ASN A 726 -51.44 -32.84 2.26
N HIS A 727 -50.79 -32.06 1.38
CA HIS A 727 -50.72 -32.37 -0.05
C HIS A 727 -49.55 -31.60 -0.74
N LYS A 728 -48.63 -32.33 -1.30
CA LYS A 728 -47.80 -32.08 -2.48
C LYS A 728 -48.30 -33.04 -3.55
N PRO A 729 -47.94 -32.99 -4.84
CA PRO A 729 -47.21 -32.01 -5.70
C PRO A 729 -47.92 -31.72 -7.04
N GLU A 730 -47.36 -30.92 -7.91
CA GLU A 730 -47.06 -31.33 -9.30
C GLU A 730 -46.51 -30.19 -10.18
N SER A 731 -45.65 -30.63 -11.03
CA SER A 731 -44.88 -29.95 -12.07
C SER A 731 -45.71 -29.50 -13.27
N ALA A 732 -45.29 -28.44 -13.97
CA ALA A 732 -45.23 -28.39 -15.44
C ALA A 732 -44.54 -27.13 -15.98
N SER A 733 -43.48 -27.34 -16.67
CA SER A 733 -42.89 -26.81 -17.91
C SER A 733 -43.66 -25.72 -18.68
N GLY A 734 -42.88 -24.74 -19.18
CA GLY A 734 -43.35 -23.88 -20.28
C GLY A 734 -42.36 -22.75 -20.61
N SER A 735 -41.50 -23.00 -21.58
CA SER A 735 -40.65 -22.03 -22.28
C SER A 735 -41.50 -20.94 -22.97
N GLN A 736 -40.93 -19.72 -23.02
CA GLN A 736 -40.89 -18.98 -24.30
C GLN A 736 -40.04 -17.73 -24.21
N ASN A 737 -39.17 -17.60 -25.19
CA ASN A 737 -38.41 -16.43 -25.64
C ASN A 737 -39.30 -15.21 -25.89
N HIS A 738 -38.79 -14.04 -25.53
CA HIS A 738 -38.95 -12.84 -26.38
C HIS A 738 -37.81 -11.82 -26.14
N LYS A 739 -37.12 -11.52 -27.22
CA LYS A 739 -36.32 -10.35 -27.46
C LYS A 739 -37.20 -9.26 -28.04
N PRO A 740 -37.01 -7.99 -27.76
CA PRO A 740 -37.16 -6.98 -28.82
C PRO A 740 -35.98 -6.01 -28.90
N GLU A 741 -35.69 -5.75 -29.99
CA GLU A 741 -35.34 -4.75 -30.98
C GLU A 741 -35.09 -3.33 -30.48
N SER A 742 -34.14 -2.78 -31.19
CA SER A 742 -33.62 -1.44 -31.25
C SER A 742 -34.62 -0.35 -31.74
N ALA A 743 -34.45 0.87 -31.22
CA ALA A 743 -34.75 2.09 -32.00
C ALA A 743 -33.95 3.28 -31.45
N SER A 744 -32.98 3.71 -32.22
CA SER A 744 -32.68 5.00 -32.87
C SER A 744 -33.00 6.29 -32.12
N GLY A 745 -31.97 7.17 -32.04
CA GLY A 745 -31.93 8.55 -31.59
C GLY A 745 -32.85 9.52 -32.42
N PRO A 746 -32.71 10.85 -32.39
CA PRO A 746 -31.46 11.62 -32.38
C PRO A 746 -31.45 13.02 -31.68
N GLN A 747 -30.26 13.59 -31.55
CA GLN A 747 -29.86 15.03 -31.76
C GLN A 747 -30.22 16.18 -30.80
N LYS A 748 -29.14 16.92 -30.49
CA LYS A 748 -28.93 18.37 -30.33
C LYS A 748 -29.39 19.04 -29.03
N GLN A 749 -28.53 19.54 -28.23
CA GLN A 749 -27.67 20.72 -28.41
C GLN A 749 -26.41 20.63 -27.56
#